data_519b2ff7880803970cc4fcd3332888cb
#
_entry.id   519b2ff7880803970cc4fcd3332888cb
#
_cell.length_a   1.000
_cell.length_b   1.000
_cell.length_c   1.000
_cell.angle_alpha   90.00
_cell.angle_beta   90.00
_cell.angle_gamma   90.00
#
_symmetry.space_group_name_H-M   'P 1'
#
loop_
_entity.id
_entity.type
_entity.pdbx_description
1 polymer ?
#
loop_
_entity_poly.entity_id
_entity_poly.type
_entity_poly.pdbx_seq_one_letter_code
_entity_poly.pdbx_strand_id
1 'polypeptide(L)'
;MKKAVIRAALAAALVLPASAWAQAQFNIDPPSTDLTKSVVVAEPMRVLWIAAHPDDEDTNLISWLARGRNVKTAYLSLTRGDGGQNLIGNELGEALGVIRTEELLAARRIDGAHQYFARAYDFGFSKTADETRKHWPQDSLLRDAITVIRAFRPHIVATTFSGTPRDGHGQHQISAIVARDAYNLAADTVRFPVREFGAPWTPLKFYRLAFFSPQERTLSINVGEYNQYLGLSLQEIAANSRSQHKSQGFGTLIRKGVVWDFLTREDSRVPAPPAKEETSIFAGIDTTAKAIVRDARTNPPDRPLPIEFEAVADRQAVALGDSAKISLAIFNRGRAPIQIPAIRVDGKPQIVLPDSAYKWTQWYVGREISQPWWLATPRNGDLFAPKISGISDDELELRRGAHILVSSSATGPVNLNAPIVFHFVDRVRGDVQRPLIVAPGVSVALDQAMTMSQANRPFNRLLKTTLRSALSDSTPVTVTLSLPRGLSADSLARTVVMAPGATRTLTFKVRGTLPRGTHEIAATATAKGKSYRTGYIPIEYPHINPQRIYRPSTLTINAADVVLPARLNVAYVPGVGDNVAPVLQQLGVPLTIVDPDDLPQTDLSRFTAIVVGPRAYQASPTLQDNNEYLLSYVRNGGRLVVQYGQAEMQRSGIMPYPITLQQRAVRVADENAAVTFTDPGSPLLNAPNKITQEDFNGWVQERASYMPSTFDSHYRAMLAMNDPGEQPNRAAILATPYGRGIYIYVPLALFRQLPAGVTGGARIFANLLGGNTIK
;
A
#
# COMPACT_ATOMS: atom_id res chain seq x y z
N MET A 1 -20.32 33.16 -49.45
CA MET A 1 -19.48 33.42 -48.24
C MET A 1 -20.23 33.26 -46.92
N LYS A 2 -21.38 32.57 -46.81
CA LYS A 2 -22.10 32.34 -45.53
C LYS A 2 -22.16 30.87 -45.06
N LYS A 3 -21.45 29.95 -45.71
CA LYS A 3 -21.41 28.54 -45.34
C LYS A 3 -20.04 28.07 -44.77
N ALA A 4 -19.03 28.94 -44.72
CA ALA A 4 -17.70 28.61 -44.20
C ALA A 4 -17.48 29.02 -42.73
N VAL A 5 -18.34 29.90 -42.17
CA VAL A 5 -18.19 30.42 -40.80
C VAL A 5 -18.88 29.50 -39.75
N ILE A 6 -19.83 28.67 -40.17
CA ILE A 6 -20.56 27.79 -39.23
C ILE A 6 -19.81 26.45 -38.96
N ARG A 7 -18.85 26.08 -39.83
CA ARG A 7 -18.03 24.87 -39.60
C ARG A 7 -16.79 25.08 -38.72
N ALA A 8 -16.36 26.31 -38.50
CA ALA A 8 -15.25 26.63 -37.64
C ALA A 8 -15.65 26.83 -36.16
N ALA A 9 -16.93 27.06 -35.87
CA ALA A 9 -17.42 27.24 -34.50
C ALA A 9 -17.85 25.92 -33.80
N LEU A 10 -18.02 24.82 -34.55
CA LEU A 10 -18.36 23.50 -33.97
C LEU A 10 -17.14 22.60 -33.75
N ALA A 11 -15.96 22.96 -34.27
CA ALA A 11 -14.73 22.18 -34.08
C ALA A 11 -13.88 22.64 -32.87
N ALA A 12 -14.24 23.76 -32.23
CA ALA A 12 -13.53 24.28 -31.06
C ALA A 12 -14.15 23.90 -29.70
N ALA A 13 -15.23 23.11 -29.69
CA ALA A 13 -15.96 22.77 -28.47
C ALA A 13 -15.77 21.29 -27.99
N LEU A 14 -14.84 20.53 -28.58
CA LEU A 14 -14.69 19.09 -28.28
C LEU A 14 -13.23 18.65 -28.13
N VAL A 15 -12.38 19.49 -27.55
CA VAL A 15 -11.11 19.04 -27.01
C VAL A 15 -10.97 19.63 -25.60
N LEU A 16 -11.79 19.17 -24.68
CA LEU A 16 -11.43 19.17 -23.27
C LEU A 16 -10.69 17.86 -23.05
N PRO A 17 -9.45 17.89 -22.54
CA PRO A 17 -8.72 16.66 -22.28
C PRO A 17 -9.51 15.83 -21.27
N ALA A 18 -9.62 14.52 -21.53
CA ALA A 18 -10.27 13.55 -20.63
C ALA A 18 -9.72 13.56 -19.20
N SER A 19 -8.61 14.25 -18.96
CA SER A 19 -8.03 14.51 -17.63
C SER A 19 -8.82 15.50 -16.76
N ALA A 20 -9.74 16.30 -17.33
CA ALA A 20 -10.54 17.26 -16.55
C ALA A 20 -11.73 16.63 -15.83
N TRP A 21 -12.15 15.43 -16.23
CA TRP A 21 -13.26 14.72 -15.59
C TRP A 21 -12.84 13.80 -14.44
N ALA A 22 -11.54 13.47 -14.34
CA ALA A 22 -11.01 12.64 -13.26
C ALA A 22 -10.73 13.43 -11.96
N GLN A 23 -10.92 14.75 -11.93
CA GLN A 23 -10.56 15.61 -10.79
C GLN A 23 -11.73 16.21 -10.02
N ALA A 24 -12.96 15.87 -10.32
CA ALA A 24 -14.07 16.09 -9.40
C ALA A 24 -14.06 14.99 -8.31
N GLN A 25 -12.91 14.73 -7.68
CA GLN A 25 -12.89 14.06 -6.40
C GLN A 25 -13.40 15.09 -5.40
N PHE A 26 -14.57 14.83 -4.87
CA PHE A 26 -15.06 15.51 -3.68
C PHE A 26 -13.97 15.33 -2.61
N ASN A 27 -13.13 16.34 -2.41
CA ASN A 27 -12.52 16.55 -1.12
C ASN A 27 -13.70 16.81 -0.19
N ILE A 28 -14.26 15.77 0.38
CA ILE A 28 -15.04 15.93 1.58
C ILE A 28 -13.98 16.24 2.62
N ASP A 29 -13.67 17.52 2.80
CA ASP A 29 -13.00 17.96 4.00
C ASP A 29 -13.73 17.31 5.17
N PRO A 30 -13.01 16.81 6.17
CA PRO A 30 -13.67 16.31 7.36
C PRO A 30 -14.66 17.38 7.80
N PRO A 31 -15.91 17.01 8.04
CA PRO A 31 -16.97 17.99 8.30
C PRO A 31 -16.48 19.02 9.31
N SER A 32 -16.64 20.28 8.98
CA SER A 32 -16.27 21.38 9.86
C SER A 32 -16.79 21.08 11.26
N THR A 33 -16.09 21.52 12.28
CA THR A 33 -16.39 21.34 13.70
C THR A 33 -17.82 21.67 14.13
N ASP A 34 -18.62 22.27 13.26
CA ASP A 34 -20.04 22.56 13.47
C ASP A 34 -20.97 21.34 13.44
N LEU A 35 -20.52 20.21 12.90
CA LEU A 35 -21.28 18.94 12.90
C LEU A 35 -21.41 18.34 14.33
N THR A 36 -20.61 18.80 15.26
CA THR A 36 -20.65 18.39 16.66
C THR A 36 -21.77 19.05 17.48
N LYS A 37 -22.48 20.01 16.91
CA LYS A 37 -23.67 20.62 17.55
C LYS A 37 -24.92 19.75 17.45
N SER A 38 -24.93 18.77 16.61
CA SER A 38 -25.98 17.76 16.64
C SER A 38 -25.74 16.85 17.84
N VAL A 39 -26.43 17.10 18.89
CA VAL A 39 -26.55 16.20 20.04
C VAL A 39 -27.30 14.93 19.58
N VAL A 40 -26.68 14.13 18.77
CA VAL A 40 -26.92 12.70 18.79
C VAL A 40 -26.36 12.27 20.14
N VAL A 41 -27.18 11.69 20.99
CA VAL A 41 -26.76 11.13 22.29
C VAL A 41 -25.51 10.29 22.00
N ALA A 42 -24.35 10.78 22.47
CA ALA A 42 -23.10 10.09 22.30
C ALA A 42 -23.25 8.74 23.01
N GLU A 43 -23.34 7.64 22.27
CA GLU A 43 -23.21 6.35 22.89
C GLU A 43 -21.74 6.21 23.28
N PRO A 44 -21.36 6.16 24.56
CA PRO A 44 -19.96 6.13 25.01
C PRO A 44 -19.34 4.75 24.78
N MET A 45 -19.86 4.04 23.79
CA MET A 45 -19.44 2.69 23.45
C MET A 45 -18.19 2.73 22.56
N ARG A 46 -17.45 1.63 22.60
CA ARG A 46 -16.25 1.44 21.79
C ARG A 46 -16.35 0.13 21.06
N VAL A 47 -16.06 0.16 19.76
CA VAL A 47 -16.05 -1.01 18.89
C VAL A 47 -14.69 -1.12 18.21
N LEU A 48 -14.06 -2.28 18.32
CA LEU A 48 -12.79 -2.60 17.66
C LEU A 48 -13.03 -3.65 16.60
N TRP A 49 -12.70 -3.32 15.35
CA TRP A 49 -12.67 -4.25 14.23
C TRP A 49 -11.27 -4.83 14.07
N ILE A 50 -11.12 -6.15 13.85
CA ILE A 50 -9.82 -6.81 13.65
C ILE A 50 -9.88 -7.65 12.38
N ALA A 51 -8.93 -7.40 11.44
CA ALA A 51 -8.76 -8.24 10.25
C ALA A 51 -7.30 -8.22 9.77
N ALA A 52 -6.99 -8.87 8.63
CA ALA A 52 -5.63 -9.15 8.22
C ALA A 52 -4.94 -7.97 7.53
N HIS A 53 -5.61 -7.30 6.57
CA HIS A 53 -4.99 -6.32 5.68
C HIS A 53 -5.69 -4.96 5.70
N PRO A 54 -5.00 -3.88 5.25
CA PRO A 54 -5.67 -2.64 4.87
C PRO A 54 -6.63 -2.91 3.71
N ASP A 55 -7.93 -2.77 3.91
CA ASP A 55 -9.05 -3.06 3.01
C ASP A 55 -9.97 -4.24 3.43
N ASP A 56 -9.62 -4.96 4.49
CA ASP A 56 -10.49 -6.01 5.04
C ASP A 56 -11.55 -5.48 6.01
N GLU A 57 -11.49 -4.20 6.35
CA GLU A 57 -12.46 -3.58 7.24
C GLU A 57 -13.84 -3.41 6.57
N ASP A 58 -14.87 -3.47 7.38
CA ASP A 58 -16.22 -3.12 6.97
C ASP A 58 -16.46 -1.62 7.07
N THR A 59 -16.20 -0.90 5.98
CA THR A 59 -16.36 0.56 5.94
C THR A 59 -17.81 1.02 6.13
N ASN A 60 -18.82 0.19 5.78
CA ASN A 60 -20.23 0.52 6.00
C ASN A 60 -20.54 0.59 7.49
N LEU A 61 -20.21 -0.49 8.23
CA LEU A 61 -20.46 -0.55 9.67
C LEU A 61 -19.61 0.46 10.42
N ILE A 62 -18.34 0.64 10.04
CA ILE A 62 -17.44 1.64 10.64
C ILE A 62 -18.03 3.05 10.50
N SER A 63 -18.46 3.43 9.29
CA SER A 63 -19.09 4.75 9.04
C SER A 63 -20.40 4.90 9.82
N TRP A 64 -21.22 3.85 9.87
CA TRP A 64 -22.47 3.85 10.63
C TRP A 64 -22.23 4.05 12.14
N LEU A 65 -21.22 3.37 12.71
CA LEU A 65 -20.85 3.51 14.12
C LEU A 65 -20.24 4.88 14.41
N ALA A 66 -19.18 5.25 13.69
CA ALA A 66 -18.40 6.44 13.99
C ALA A 66 -19.16 7.72 13.62
N ARG A 67 -19.64 7.86 12.38
CA ARG A 67 -20.31 9.06 11.88
C ARG A 67 -21.80 9.07 12.17
N GLY A 68 -22.44 7.90 12.17
CA GLY A 68 -23.89 7.80 12.39
C GLY A 68 -24.31 7.75 13.85
N ARG A 69 -23.49 7.14 14.71
CA ARG A 69 -23.81 6.88 16.13
C ARG A 69 -22.84 7.52 17.11
N ASN A 70 -21.82 8.22 16.60
CA ASN A 70 -20.74 8.81 17.41
C ASN A 70 -20.10 7.81 18.39
N VAL A 71 -20.03 6.54 17.99
CA VAL A 71 -19.35 5.46 18.71
C VAL A 71 -17.85 5.56 18.41
N LYS A 72 -17.02 5.52 19.45
CA LYS A 72 -15.57 5.46 19.26
C LYS A 72 -15.21 4.11 18.60
N THR A 73 -14.88 4.17 17.35
CA THR A 73 -14.62 2.99 16.51
C THR A 73 -13.15 2.93 16.14
N ALA A 74 -12.60 1.72 16.10
CA ALA A 74 -11.22 1.51 15.67
C ALA A 74 -11.12 0.28 14.77
N TYR A 75 -10.12 0.29 13.87
CA TYR A 75 -9.71 -0.86 13.11
C TYR A 75 -8.28 -1.28 13.49
N LEU A 76 -8.06 -2.55 13.74
CA LEU A 76 -6.74 -3.18 13.85
C LEU A 76 -6.50 -4.03 12.61
N SER A 77 -5.63 -3.58 11.73
CA SER A 77 -5.07 -4.40 10.66
C SER A 77 -3.84 -5.15 11.16
N LEU A 78 -3.76 -6.47 10.94
CA LEU A 78 -2.60 -7.24 11.41
C LEU A 78 -1.35 -6.94 10.61
N THR A 79 -1.49 -6.53 9.33
CA THR A 79 -0.39 -6.17 8.43
C THR A 79 -0.57 -4.78 7.86
N ARG A 80 0.42 -4.34 7.09
CA ARG A 80 0.36 -3.12 6.28
C ARG A 80 0.11 -3.42 4.79
N GLY A 81 -0.10 -4.69 4.44
CA GLY A 81 -0.42 -5.13 3.08
C GLY A 81 0.74 -5.10 2.11
N ASP A 82 1.96 -5.31 2.61
CA ASP A 82 3.22 -5.24 1.85
C ASP A 82 3.30 -6.28 0.72
N GLY A 83 2.65 -7.45 0.91
CA GLY A 83 2.69 -8.59 -0.02
C GLY A 83 1.73 -8.50 -1.21
N GLY A 84 0.90 -7.47 -1.26
CA GLY A 84 -0.09 -7.26 -2.30
C GLY A 84 0.47 -6.92 -3.68
N GLN A 85 -0.43 -6.56 -4.59
CA GLN A 85 -0.10 -5.95 -5.89
C GLN A 85 -0.52 -4.48 -5.86
N ASN A 86 0.11 -3.66 -6.71
CA ASN A 86 -0.15 -2.23 -6.79
C ASN A 86 -0.75 -1.89 -8.16
N LEU A 87 -2.02 -1.45 -8.20
CA LEU A 87 -2.70 -1.07 -9.44
C LEU A 87 -2.37 0.36 -9.90
N ILE A 88 -1.78 1.18 -9.03
CA ILE A 88 -1.55 2.61 -9.31
C ILE A 88 -0.07 2.96 -9.47
N GLY A 89 0.83 2.00 -9.25
CA GLY A 89 2.28 2.21 -9.33
C GLY A 89 3.07 0.92 -9.35
N ASN A 90 4.38 1.05 -9.24
CA ASN A 90 5.33 -0.06 -9.32
C ASN A 90 5.96 -0.41 -7.96
N GLU A 91 5.50 0.21 -6.89
CA GLU A 91 5.98 -0.04 -5.54
C GLU A 91 5.51 -1.42 -5.07
N LEU A 92 6.44 -2.20 -4.53
CA LEU A 92 6.24 -3.52 -3.94
C LEU A 92 6.88 -3.57 -2.55
N GLY A 93 6.51 -4.58 -1.76
CA GLY A 93 7.06 -4.79 -0.42
C GLY A 93 6.74 -3.61 0.52
N GLU A 94 7.71 -3.21 1.34
CA GLU A 94 7.56 -2.13 2.32
C GLU A 94 7.06 -0.81 1.70
N ALA A 95 7.41 -0.53 0.44
CA ALA A 95 6.93 0.66 -0.25
C ALA A 95 5.43 0.61 -0.53
N LEU A 96 4.91 -0.55 -0.93
CA LEU A 96 3.47 -0.78 -1.05
C LEU A 96 2.79 -0.73 0.33
N GLY A 97 3.41 -1.30 1.36
CA GLY A 97 2.92 -1.21 2.75
C GLY A 97 2.75 0.23 3.22
N VAL A 98 3.65 1.13 2.84
CA VAL A 98 3.52 2.57 3.12
C VAL A 98 2.31 3.16 2.39
N ILE A 99 2.13 2.86 1.09
CA ILE A 99 0.97 3.34 0.32
C ILE A 99 -0.33 2.86 0.97
N ARG A 100 -0.45 1.55 1.23
CA ARG A 100 -1.68 0.96 1.80
C ARG A 100 -1.97 1.43 3.21
N THR A 101 -0.93 1.71 4.02
CA THR A 101 -1.09 2.36 5.32
C THR A 101 -1.72 3.74 5.16
N GLU A 102 -1.20 4.57 4.27
CA GLU A 102 -1.71 5.92 4.04
C GLU A 102 -3.10 5.92 3.40
N GLU A 103 -3.40 4.96 2.52
CA GLU A 103 -4.75 4.73 1.98
C GLU A 103 -5.76 4.43 3.10
N LEU A 104 -5.38 3.56 4.04
CA LEU A 104 -6.19 3.22 5.19
C LEU A 104 -6.39 4.43 6.13
N LEU A 105 -5.34 5.22 6.36
CA LEU A 105 -5.45 6.48 7.12
C LEU A 105 -6.32 7.51 6.40
N ALA A 106 -6.27 7.57 5.06
CA ALA A 106 -7.18 8.40 4.27
C ALA A 106 -8.65 7.96 4.41
N ALA A 107 -8.89 6.64 4.42
CA ALA A 107 -10.20 6.07 4.69
C ALA A 107 -10.71 6.45 6.10
N ARG A 108 -9.85 6.34 7.13
CA ARG A 108 -10.18 6.74 8.52
C ARG A 108 -10.52 8.22 8.67
N ARG A 109 -9.84 9.11 7.93
CA ARG A 109 -10.21 10.55 7.92
C ARG A 109 -11.64 10.78 7.42
N ILE A 110 -12.13 9.94 6.51
CA ILE A 110 -13.49 10.03 5.96
C ILE A 110 -14.51 9.42 6.93
N ASP A 111 -14.31 8.18 7.36
CA ASP A 111 -15.27 7.44 8.18
C ASP A 111 -15.18 7.76 9.68
N GLY A 112 -14.09 8.35 10.15
CA GLY A 112 -13.94 8.86 11.53
C GLY A 112 -13.48 7.81 12.54
N ALA A 113 -13.02 6.65 12.13
CA ALA A 113 -12.46 5.66 13.03
C ALA A 113 -10.96 5.88 13.28
N HIS A 114 -10.44 5.25 14.34
CA HIS A 114 -9.01 5.17 14.65
C HIS A 114 -8.37 3.98 13.94
N GLN A 115 -7.06 4.08 13.64
CA GLN A 115 -6.32 3.03 12.97
C GLN A 115 -5.19 2.48 13.84
N TYR A 116 -5.20 1.17 14.06
CA TYR A 116 -4.11 0.42 14.68
C TYR A 116 -3.51 -0.59 13.71
N PHE A 117 -2.22 -0.90 13.89
CA PHE A 117 -1.54 -1.95 13.14
C PHE A 117 -0.80 -2.88 14.10
N ALA A 118 -0.83 -4.18 13.83
CA ALA A 118 0.07 -5.14 14.42
C ALA A 118 1.42 -5.15 13.66
N ARG A 119 2.32 -6.04 14.08
CA ARG A 119 3.70 -6.09 13.58
C ARG A 119 3.92 -7.02 12.39
N ALA A 120 2.89 -7.71 11.91
CA ALA A 120 3.08 -8.66 10.82
C ALA A 120 3.45 -7.95 9.52
N TYR A 121 4.50 -8.47 8.86
CA TYR A 121 4.79 -8.17 7.47
C TYR A 121 3.90 -9.05 6.58
N ASP A 122 3.28 -8.49 5.58
CA ASP A 122 2.53 -9.26 4.61
C ASP A 122 3.49 -9.93 3.62
N PHE A 123 3.72 -11.21 3.81
CA PHE A 123 4.63 -12.02 3.01
C PHE A 123 4.04 -12.49 1.66
N GLY A 124 2.79 -12.13 1.37
CA GLY A 124 2.06 -12.55 0.18
C GLY A 124 0.96 -13.57 0.50
N PHE A 125 0.55 -14.35 -0.47
CA PHE A 125 -0.57 -15.27 -0.35
C PHE A 125 -0.18 -16.58 0.36
N SER A 126 -1.05 -17.07 1.23
CA SER A 126 -1.01 -18.43 1.81
C SER A 126 -2.39 -19.07 1.71
N LYS A 127 -2.49 -20.39 1.57
CA LYS A 127 -3.77 -21.11 1.43
C LYS A 127 -4.42 -21.42 2.76
N THR A 128 -3.62 -21.65 3.79
CA THR A 128 -4.08 -22.17 5.08
C THR A 128 -3.52 -21.36 6.25
N ALA A 129 -4.21 -21.47 7.40
CA ALA A 129 -3.73 -20.92 8.65
C ALA A 129 -2.36 -21.52 9.04
N ASP A 130 -2.12 -22.80 8.74
CA ASP A 130 -0.88 -23.48 9.09
C ASP A 130 0.31 -22.98 8.26
N GLU A 131 0.11 -22.67 6.99
CA GLU A 131 1.12 -21.97 6.18
C GLU A 131 1.43 -20.60 6.77
N THR A 132 0.39 -19.83 7.11
CA THR A 132 0.55 -18.48 7.68
C THR A 132 1.32 -18.51 9.00
N ARG A 133 1.10 -19.54 9.86
CA ARG A 133 1.81 -19.68 11.14
C ARG A 133 3.31 -19.87 10.99
N LYS A 134 3.80 -20.34 9.85
CA LYS A 134 5.25 -20.45 9.57
C LYS A 134 5.89 -19.07 9.49
N HIS A 135 5.15 -18.06 9.02
CA HIS A 135 5.58 -16.67 8.86
C HIS A 135 5.17 -15.80 10.04
N TRP A 136 3.95 -15.97 10.53
CA TRP A 136 3.39 -15.18 11.62
C TRP A 136 3.25 -16.01 12.89
N PRO A 137 4.19 -15.90 13.84
CA PRO A 137 4.02 -16.53 15.15
C PRO A 137 2.75 -16.00 15.83
N GLN A 138 1.76 -16.86 15.99
CA GLN A 138 0.41 -16.50 16.50
C GLN A 138 0.49 -15.77 17.85
N ASP A 139 1.39 -16.19 18.75
CA ASP A 139 1.58 -15.51 20.03
C ASP A 139 2.02 -14.05 19.87
N SER A 140 2.82 -13.72 18.86
CA SER A 140 3.24 -12.33 18.61
C SER A 140 2.05 -11.44 18.22
N LEU A 141 1.20 -11.91 17.32
CA LEU A 141 0.03 -11.16 16.87
C LEU A 141 -1.06 -11.10 17.96
N LEU A 142 -1.22 -12.18 18.73
CA LEU A 142 -2.11 -12.17 19.89
C LEU A 142 -1.67 -11.15 20.93
N ARG A 143 -0.36 -11.04 21.22
CA ARG A 143 0.19 -10.02 22.13
C ARG A 143 -0.09 -8.60 21.62
N ASP A 144 0.04 -8.36 20.32
CA ASP A 144 -0.28 -7.07 19.70
C ASP A 144 -1.77 -6.74 19.83
N ALA A 145 -2.66 -7.69 19.52
CA ALA A 145 -4.11 -7.52 19.63
C ALA A 145 -4.54 -7.28 21.09
N ILE A 146 -3.98 -8.00 22.05
CA ILE A 146 -4.20 -7.78 23.49
C ILE A 146 -3.77 -6.37 23.91
N THR A 147 -2.60 -5.92 23.45
CA THR A 147 -2.10 -4.58 23.73
C THR A 147 -3.09 -3.51 23.23
N VAL A 148 -3.59 -3.66 22.01
CA VAL A 148 -4.59 -2.74 21.43
C VAL A 148 -5.91 -2.82 22.17
N ILE A 149 -6.44 -4.02 22.49
CA ILE A 149 -7.69 -4.17 23.25
C ILE A 149 -7.57 -3.49 24.62
N ARG A 150 -6.47 -3.65 25.33
CA ARG A 150 -6.28 -3.03 26.65
C ARG A 150 -6.07 -1.52 26.58
N ALA A 151 -5.44 -1.02 25.53
CA ALA A 151 -5.29 0.42 25.31
C ALA A 151 -6.60 1.08 24.87
N PHE A 152 -7.29 0.51 23.88
CA PHE A 152 -8.53 1.04 23.32
C PHE A 152 -9.76 0.75 24.17
N ARG A 153 -9.79 -0.38 24.89
CA ARG A 153 -10.88 -0.83 25.79
C ARG A 153 -12.24 -0.98 25.07
N PRO A 154 -12.35 -1.79 24.03
CA PRO A 154 -13.61 -1.95 23.30
C PRO A 154 -14.65 -2.72 24.11
N HIS A 155 -15.91 -2.29 24.07
CA HIS A 155 -17.05 -3.09 24.58
C HIS A 155 -17.37 -4.23 23.63
N ILE A 156 -17.15 -4.02 22.35
CA ILE A 156 -17.42 -4.98 21.29
C ILE A 156 -16.15 -5.17 20.45
N VAL A 157 -15.80 -6.41 20.19
CA VAL A 157 -14.81 -6.79 19.18
C VAL A 157 -15.54 -7.42 18.00
N ALA A 158 -15.17 -7.04 16.79
CA ALA A 158 -15.72 -7.58 15.56
C ALA A 158 -14.59 -8.00 14.60
N THR A 159 -14.90 -8.91 13.70
CA THR A 159 -13.98 -9.39 12.66
C THR A 159 -14.71 -9.66 11.35
N THR A 160 -13.99 -9.57 10.23
CA THR A 160 -14.52 -9.86 8.90
C THR A 160 -14.61 -11.36 8.64
N PHE A 161 -13.66 -12.13 9.15
CA PHE A 161 -13.44 -13.53 8.77
C PHE A 161 -13.91 -14.52 9.84
N SER A 162 -13.98 -15.80 9.44
CA SER A 162 -14.51 -16.88 10.28
C SER A 162 -13.44 -17.70 11.00
N GLY A 163 -12.17 -17.61 10.56
CA GLY A 163 -11.09 -18.48 11.01
C GLY A 163 -11.08 -19.87 10.36
N THR A 164 -11.82 -20.06 9.27
CA THR A 164 -11.94 -21.34 8.57
C THR A 164 -11.49 -21.23 7.10
N PRO A 165 -11.26 -22.34 6.40
CA PRO A 165 -10.85 -22.32 4.98
C PRO A 165 -11.80 -21.56 4.04
N ARG A 166 -13.03 -21.28 4.45
CA ARG A 166 -13.99 -20.48 3.65
C ARG A 166 -13.55 -19.01 3.48
N ASP A 167 -12.64 -18.52 4.34
CA ASP A 167 -12.15 -17.14 4.29
C ASP A 167 -11.19 -16.86 3.13
N GLY A 168 -10.87 -17.84 2.32
CA GLY A 168 -10.05 -17.69 1.12
C GLY A 168 -8.59 -18.00 1.36
N HIS A 169 -7.86 -17.20 2.11
CA HIS A 169 -6.44 -17.47 2.38
C HIS A 169 -6.09 -17.46 3.88
N GLY A 170 -4.90 -17.98 4.20
CA GLY A 170 -4.52 -18.28 5.58
C GLY A 170 -4.40 -17.06 6.47
N GLN A 171 -3.99 -15.91 5.93
CA GLN A 171 -3.90 -14.66 6.68
C GLN A 171 -5.27 -14.21 7.20
N HIS A 172 -6.33 -14.32 6.38
CA HIS A 172 -7.70 -14.07 6.81
C HIS A 172 -8.13 -15.02 7.94
N GLN A 173 -7.81 -16.33 7.78
CA GLN A 173 -8.11 -17.32 8.82
C GLN A 173 -7.41 -16.97 10.14
N ILE A 174 -6.11 -16.65 10.10
CA ILE A 174 -5.33 -16.27 11.30
C ILE A 174 -5.87 -15.00 11.94
N SER A 175 -6.28 -14.00 11.17
CA SER A 175 -6.80 -12.75 11.72
C SER A 175 -8.06 -12.95 12.57
N ALA A 176 -8.97 -13.81 12.12
CA ALA A 176 -10.17 -14.18 12.88
C ALA A 176 -9.85 -15.01 14.13
N ILE A 177 -8.89 -15.94 14.04
CA ILE A 177 -8.41 -16.73 15.19
C ILE A 177 -7.81 -15.79 16.25
N VAL A 178 -6.93 -14.86 15.83
CA VAL A 178 -6.31 -13.88 16.72
C VAL A 178 -7.37 -12.96 17.34
N ALA A 179 -8.37 -12.50 16.58
CA ALA A 179 -9.46 -11.66 17.09
C ALA A 179 -10.26 -12.39 18.19
N ARG A 180 -10.61 -13.65 17.98
CA ARG A 180 -11.34 -14.49 18.97
C ARG A 180 -10.49 -14.76 20.21
N ASP A 181 -9.21 -15.14 20.02
CA ASP A 181 -8.30 -15.41 21.12
C ASP A 181 -8.08 -14.12 21.95
N ALA A 182 -7.90 -12.97 21.29
CA ALA A 182 -7.73 -11.69 21.96
C ALA A 182 -8.99 -11.27 22.73
N TYR A 183 -10.19 -11.45 22.16
CA TYR A 183 -11.46 -11.25 22.85
C TYR A 183 -11.53 -12.08 24.16
N ASN A 184 -11.13 -13.35 24.09
CA ASN A 184 -11.18 -14.26 25.23
C ASN A 184 -10.13 -13.97 26.30
N LEU A 185 -8.92 -13.58 25.91
CA LEU A 185 -7.73 -13.53 26.77
C LEU A 185 -7.33 -12.11 27.22
N ALA A 186 -8.00 -11.06 26.74
CA ALA A 186 -7.60 -9.69 27.08
C ALA A 186 -7.68 -9.34 28.59
N ALA A 187 -8.39 -10.12 29.39
CA ALA A 187 -8.45 -9.98 30.83
C ALA A 187 -7.41 -10.83 31.59
N ASP A 188 -6.75 -11.78 30.94
CA ASP A 188 -5.77 -12.68 31.55
C ASP A 188 -4.48 -11.94 31.90
N THR A 189 -4.27 -11.68 33.18
CA THR A 189 -3.07 -10.98 33.70
C THR A 189 -1.91 -11.92 33.99
N VAL A 190 -2.11 -13.23 33.98
CA VAL A 190 -1.06 -14.24 34.16
C VAL A 190 -0.27 -14.40 32.87
N ARG A 191 -0.98 -14.65 31.76
CA ARG A 191 -0.35 -14.78 30.43
C ARG A 191 0.12 -13.44 29.88
N PHE A 192 -0.61 -12.35 30.21
CA PHE A 192 -0.32 -10.99 29.73
C PHE A 192 -0.19 -10.03 30.92
N PRO A 193 1.00 -9.92 31.53
CA PRO A 193 1.24 -9.13 32.73
C PRO A 193 0.89 -7.64 32.55
N VAL A 194 0.27 -7.03 33.58
CA VAL A 194 -0.17 -5.62 33.55
C VAL A 194 0.98 -4.65 33.24
N ARG A 195 2.17 -4.95 33.76
CA ARG A 195 3.36 -4.10 33.54
C ARG A 195 3.74 -3.97 32.06
N GLU A 196 3.46 -5.00 31.25
CA GLU A 196 3.83 -5.05 29.84
C GLU A 196 2.64 -4.62 28.93
N PHE A 197 1.42 -5.09 29.25
CA PHE A 197 0.25 -4.96 28.38
C PHE A 197 -0.77 -3.92 28.86
N GLY A 198 -0.52 -3.22 29.96
CA GLY A 198 -1.50 -2.31 30.57
C GLY A 198 -2.60 -3.02 31.36
N ALA A 199 -3.54 -2.26 31.90
CA ALA A 199 -4.63 -2.77 32.73
C ALA A 199 -5.55 -3.72 31.95
N PRO A 200 -5.99 -4.85 32.57
CA PRO A 200 -6.83 -5.83 31.91
C PRO A 200 -8.16 -5.23 31.46
N TRP A 201 -8.71 -5.77 30.39
CA TRP A 201 -9.99 -5.37 29.84
C TRP A 201 -10.80 -6.58 29.39
N THR A 202 -12.10 -6.58 29.61
CA THR A 202 -13.01 -7.64 29.17
C THR A 202 -13.99 -7.07 28.15
N PRO A 203 -13.84 -7.32 26.87
CA PRO A 203 -14.86 -7.01 25.87
C PRO A 203 -16.13 -7.81 26.15
N LEU A 204 -17.30 -7.23 25.87
CA LEU A 204 -18.60 -7.81 26.26
C LEU A 204 -19.23 -8.70 25.18
N LYS A 205 -19.00 -8.38 23.91
CA LYS A 205 -19.54 -9.13 22.78
C LYS A 205 -18.50 -9.34 21.68
N PHE A 206 -18.66 -10.43 20.94
CA PHE A 206 -17.87 -10.75 19.77
C PHE A 206 -18.76 -10.99 18.57
N TYR A 207 -18.51 -10.27 17.47
CA TYR A 207 -19.24 -10.38 16.22
C TYR A 207 -18.33 -10.75 15.06
N ARG A 208 -18.94 -11.37 14.06
CA ARG A 208 -18.35 -11.64 12.75
C ARG A 208 -19.23 -11.06 11.65
N LEU A 209 -18.62 -10.53 10.59
CA LEU A 209 -19.34 -10.13 9.38
C LEU A 209 -20.00 -11.36 8.73
N ALA A 210 -21.28 -11.26 8.39
CA ALA A 210 -22.04 -12.35 7.78
C ALA A 210 -22.20 -12.18 6.26
N PHE A 211 -21.34 -11.38 5.60
CA PHE A 211 -21.43 -11.11 4.18
C PHE A 211 -21.37 -12.39 3.32
N PHE A 212 -20.44 -13.30 3.64
CA PHE A 212 -20.28 -14.57 2.91
C PHE A 212 -21.26 -15.66 3.35
N SER A 213 -22.03 -15.44 4.40
CA SER A 213 -22.99 -16.40 4.97
C SER A 213 -24.20 -15.67 5.54
N PRO A 214 -25.00 -14.97 4.71
CA PRO A 214 -26.13 -14.16 5.19
C PRO A 214 -27.18 -14.95 5.98
N GLN A 215 -27.26 -16.28 5.76
CA GLN A 215 -28.14 -17.18 6.51
C GLN A 215 -27.73 -17.35 7.99
N GLU A 216 -26.46 -17.08 8.33
CA GLU A 216 -25.94 -17.16 9.70
C GLU A 216 -26.13 -15.84 10.47
N ARG A 217 -26.71 -14.82 9.83
CA ARG A 217 -26.88 -13.51 10.47
C ARG A 217 -27.75 -13.59 11.72
N THR A 218 -27.34 -12.87 12.74
CA THR A 218 -28.11 -12.65 13.97
C THR A 218 -28.58 -11.22 14.10
N LEU A 219 -27.93 -10.30 13.37
CA LEU A 219 -28.22 -8.87 13.38
C LEU A 219 -28.15 -8.31 11.97
N SER A 220 -29.13 -7.47 11.63
CA SER A 220 -29.17 -6.72 10.36
C SER A 220 -29.20 -5.23 10.69
N ILE A 221 -28.32 -4.45 10.07
CA ILE A 221 -28.18 -3.01 10.28
C ILE A 221 -28.40 -2.30 8.95
N ASN A 222 -29.30 -1.32 8.92
CA ASN A 222 -29.41 -0.43 7.77
C ASN A 222 -28.30 0.62 7.82
N VAL A 223 -27.25 0.40 7.02
CA VAL A 223 -26.09 1.32 6.92
C VAL A 223 -26.30 2.41 5.87
N GLY A 224 -27.43 2.37 5.13
CA GLY A 224 -27.81 3.39 4.15
C GLY A 224 -28.55 4.60 4.69
N GLU A 225 -28.66 4.74 6.03
CA GLU A 225 -29.35 5.86 6.67
C GLU A 225 -28.77 7.21 6.24
N TYR A 226 -29.66 8.17 5.93
CA TYR A 226 -29.28 9.53 5.60
C TYR A 226 -29.02 10.35 6.89
N ASN A 227 -27.88 10.99 6.97
CA ASN A 227 -27.55 11.89 8.05
C ASN A 227 -27.77 13.34 7.59
N GLN A 228 -28.83 13.96 8.08
CA GLN A 228 -29.23 15.34 7.70
C GLN A 228 -28.18 16.40 8.03
N TYR A 229 -27.34 16.15 9.04
CA TYR A 229 -26.31 17.10 9.48
C TYR A 229 -25.07 17.03 8.57
N LEU A 230 -24.75 15.83 8.06
CA LEU A 230 -23.66 15.63 7.13
C LEU A 230 -24.08 15.90 5.67
N GLY A 231 -25.39 15.93 5.41
CA GLY A 231 -25.93 16.05 4.06
C GLY A 231 -25.67 14.83 3.17
N LEU A 232 -25.28 13.68 3.77
CA LEU A 232 -24.90 12.44 3.11
C LEU A 232 -25.53 11.24 3.81
N SER A 233 -25.75 10.16 3.11
CA SER A 233 -26.00 8.87 3.74
C SER A 233 -24.70 8.26 4.27
N LEU A 234 -24.82 7.39 5.28
CA LEU A 234 -23.65 6.74 5.87
C LEU A 234 -22.98 5.80 4.86
N GLN A 235 -23.75 5.25 3.92
CA GLN A 235 -23.20 4.45 2.83
C GLN A 235 -22.42 5.31 1.80
N GLU A 236 -22.81 6.57 1.55
CA GLU A 236 -22.02 7.49 0.72
C GLU A 236 -20.65 7.75 1.37
N ILE A 237 -20.61 7.94 2.68
CA ILE A 237 -19.37 8.09 3.45
C ILE A 237 -18.54 6.80 3.36
N ALA A 238 -19.15 5.65 3.57
CA ALA A 238 -18.50 4.35 3.50
C ALA A 238 -17.91 4.05 2.12
N ALA A 239 -18.65 4.34 1.04
CA ALA A 239 -18.16 4.16 -0.32
C ALA A 239 -16.95 5.05 -0.64
N ASN A 240 -16.97 6.29 -0.16
CA ASN A 240 -15.84 7.21 -0.31
C ASN A 240 -14.63 6.75 0.52
N SER A 241 -14.85 6.23 1.73
CA SER A 241 -13.80 5.61 2.56
C SER A 241 -13.20 4.40 1.84
N ARG A 242 -14.02 3.45 1.40
CA ARG A 242 -13.58 2.25 0.66
C ARG A 242 -12.78 2.59 -0.59
N SER A 243 -13.18 3.64 -1.31
CA SER A 243 -12.54 4.09 -2.55
C SER A 243 -11.15 4.73 -2.33
N GLN A 244 -10.68 4.87 -1.09
CA GLN A 244 -9.32 5.30 -0.82
C GLN A 244 -8.29 4.18 -1.06
N HIS A 245 -8.70 2.91 -1.01
CA HIS A 245 -7.83 1.75 -1.30
C HIS A 245 -7.56 1.59 -2.81
N LYS A 246 -7.00 2.64 -3.42
CA LYS A 246 -6.79 2.73 -4.88
C LYS A 246 -5.75 1.75 -5.37
N SER A 247 -4.69 1.51 -4.59
CA SER A 247 -3.67 0.52 -4.94
C SER A 247 -4.23 -0.89 -5.10
N GLN A 248 -5.38 -1.18 -4.47
CA GLN A 248 -6.07 -2.47 -4.53
C GLN A 248 -7.28 -2.48 -5.48
N GLY A 249 -7.63 -1.32 -6.08
CA GLY A 249 -8.73 -1.23 -7.04
C GLY A 249 -10.12 -1.27 -6.43
N PHE A 250 -10.30 -0.82 -5.19
CA PHE A 250 -11.57 -0.84 -4.47
C PHE A 250 -12.48 0.38 -4.72
N GLY A 251 -12.43 0.98 -5.92
CA GLY A 251 -13.43 1.96 -6.33
C GLY A 251 -14.85 1.40 -6.18
N THR A 252 -15.68 2.04 -5.36
CA THR A 252 -16.98 1.51 -4.96
C THR A 252 -18.11 2.42 -5.43
N LEU A 253 -19.15 1.81 -6.02
CA LEU A 253 -20.36 2.54 -6.40
C LEU A 253 -21.14 3.01 -5.17
N ILE A 254 -21.51 4.26 -5.17
CA ILE A 254 -22.38 4.86 -4.17
C ILE A 254 -23.80 4.29 -4.36
N ARG A 255 -24.34 3.71 -3.30
CA ARG A 255 -25.73 3.25 -3.23
C ARG A 255 -26.53 4.24 -2.37
N LYS A 256 -27.79 4.50 -2.75
CA LYS A 256 -28.70 5.36 -1.99
C LYS A 256 -29.91 4.58 -1.51
N GLY A 257 -30.48 5.01 -0.40
CA GLY A 257 -31.62 4.34 0.20
C GLY A 257 -31.20 3.26 1.21
N VAL A 258 -32.04 2.25 1.39
CA VAL A 258 -31.81 1.17 2.36
C VAL A 258 -30.69 0.26 1.87
N VAL A 259 -29.63 0.15 2.68
CA VAL A 259 -28.51 -0.79 2.44
C VAL A 259 -28.30 -1.58 3.73
N TRP A 260 -28.47 -2.89 3.63
CA TRP A 260 -28.34 -3.78 4.79
C TRP A 260 -26.93 -4.34 4.90
N ASP A 261 -26.41 -4.30 6.12
CA ASP A 261 -25.23 -5.02 6.55
C ASP A 261 -25.61 -6.08 7.58
N PHE A 262 -24.84 -7.19 7.62
CA PHE A 262 -25.22 -8.39 8.35
C PHE A 262 -24.09 -8.86 9.27
N LEU A 263 -24.41 -9.09 10.53
CA LEU A 263 -23.48 -9.61 11.53
C LEU A 263 -23.97 -10.92 12.13
N THR A 264 -23.03 -11.77 12.49
CA THR A 264 -23.26 -12.93 13.34
C THR A 264 -22.68 -12.66 14.71
N ARG A 265 -23.50 -12.71 15.77
CA ARG A 265 -23.00 -12.71 17.13
C ARG A 265 -22.42 -14.07 17.45
N GLU A 266 -21.10 -14.12 17.62
CA GLU A 266 -20.37 -15.34 17.89
C GLU A 266 -20.29 -15.64 19.40
N ASP A 267 -20.24 -14.57 20.24
CA ASP A 267 -20.19 -14.70 21.70
C ASP A 267 -20.76 -13.45 22.40
N SER A 268 -21.25 -13.63 23.64
CA SER A 268 -21.75 -12.56 24.51
C SER A 268 -21.55 -12.90 25.99
N ARG A 269 -20.93 -11.99 26.72
CA ARG A 269 -20.75 -12.04 28.17
C ARG A 269 -21.82 -11.28 28.94
N VAL A 270 -22.78 -10.71 28.22
CA VAL A 270 -23.92 -9.98 28.79
C VAL A 270 -25.22 -10.68 28.39
N PRO A 271 -26.28 -10.60 29.22
CA PRO A 271 -27.60 -11.06 28.83
C PRO A 271 -28.01 -10.33 27.54
N ALA A 272 -28.23 -11.10 26.50
CA ALA A 272 -28.64 -10.57 25.19
C ALA A 272 -29.86 -11.36 24.71
N PRO A 273 -30.75 -10.77 23.89
CA PRO A 273 -31.85 -11.50 23.29
C PRO A 273 -31.34 -12.73 22.54
N PRO A 274 -32.21 -13.76 22.28
CA PRO A 274 -31.85 -14.82 21.37
C PRO A 274 -31.25 -14.26 20.09
N ALA A 275 -30.21 -14.90 19.55
CA ALA A 275 -29.40 -14.32 18.47
C ALA A 275 -30.24 -13.81 17.28
N LYS A 276 -31.33 -14.50 16.93
CA LYS A 276 -32.22 -14.09 15.83
C LYS A 276 -33.16 -12.90 16.14
N GLU A 277 -33.27 -12.51 17.40
CA GLU A 277 -34.11 -11.41 17.87
C GLU A 277 -33.29 -10.16 18.21
N GLU A 278 -32.00 -10.15 17.95
CA GLU A 278 -31.13 -9.04 18.24
C GLU A 278 -31.42 -7.86 17.29
N THR A 279 -31.73 -6.70 17.87
CA THR A 279 -32.10 -5.48 17.13
C THR A 279 -31.02 -4.40 17.18
N SER A 280 -30.01 -4.58 18.03
CA SER A 280 -28.89 -3.63 18.20
C SER A 280 -27.62 -4.37 18.57
N ILE A 281 -26.50 -3.93 18.02
CA ILE A 281 -25.17 -4.43 18.39
C ILE A 281 -24.89 -4.23 19.89
N PHE A 282 -25.52 -3.23 20.52
CA PHE A 282 -25.40 -2.91 21.95
C PHE A 282 -26.45 -3.58 22.83
N ALA A 283 -27.34 -4.40 22.31
CA ALA A 283 -28.38 -5.06 23.10
C ALA A 283 -27.77 -5.81 24.31
N GLY A 284 -28.34 -5.58 25.52
CA GLY A 284 -27.84 -6.15 26.79
C GLY A 284 -26.64 -5.45 27.41
N ILE A 285 -26.05 -4.45 26.76
CA ILE A 285 -25.01 -3.62 27.35
C ILE A 285 -25.68 -2.45 28.10
N ASP A 286 -25.19 -2.16 29.32
CA ASP A 286 -25.72 -1.07 30.13
C ASP A 286 -25.29 0.29 29.53
N THR A 287 -26.23 0.95 28.87
CA THR A 287 -26.08 2.30 28.32
C THR A 287 -26.76 3.38 29.17
N THR A 288 -27.03 3.10 30.46
CA THR A 288 -27.63 4.09 31.36
C THR A 288 -26.74 5.31 31.61
N ALA A 289 -27.31 6.43 32.03
CA ALA A 289 -26.54 7.63 32.34
C ALA A 289 -25.44 7.38 33.39
N LYS A 290 -25.66 6.46 34.35
CA LYS A 290 -24.63 6.08 35.33
C LYS A 290 -23.47 5.31 34.69
N ALA A 291 -23.76 4.36 33.79
CA ALA A 291 -22.76 3.62 33.05
C ALA A 291 -21.96 4.56 32.15
N ILE A 292 -22.63 5.48 31.44
CA ILE A 292 -22.03 6.52 30.62
C ILE A 292 -21.04 7.37 31.41
N VAL A 293 -21.46 7.89 32.58
CA VAL A 293 -20.61 8.73 33.47
C VAL A 293 -19.43 7.93 34.00
N ARG A 294 -19.62 6.65 34.35
CA ARG A 294 -18.55 5.78 34.82
C ARG A 294 -17.54 5.53 33.71
N ASP A 295 -18.02 5.20 32.49
CA ASP A 295 -17.16 4.93 31.35
C ASP A 295 -16.40 6.20 30.90
N ALA A 296 -17.04 7.37 30.87
CA ALA A 296 -16.40 8.65 30.54
C ALA A 296 -15.27 9.04 31.52
N ARG A 297 -15.26 8.54 32.74
CA ARG A 297 -14.15 8.76 33.69
C ARG A 297 -12.93 7.89 33.36
N THR A 298 -13.15 6.67 32.90
CA THR A 298 -12.09 5.72 32.54
C THR A 298 -11.67 5.85 31.06
N ASN A 299 -12.60 6.29 30.24
CA ASN A 299 -12.47 6.42 28.78
C ASN A 299 -13.10 7.76 28.34
N PRO A 300 -12.41 8.89 28.51
CA PRO A 300 -12.97 10.17 28.15
C PRO A 300 -13.37 10.20 26.67
N PRO A 301 -14.58 10.68 26.34
CA PRO A 301 -14.98 10.83 24.95
C PRO A 301 -14.08 11.87 24.27
N ASP A 302 -13.81 11.68 22.99
CA ASP A 302 -13.16 12.69 22.16
C ASP A 302 -14.20 13.82 21.97
N ARG A 303 -13.98 14.95 22.64
CA ARG A 303 -14.83 16.13 22.48
C ARG A 303 -14.15 17.10 21.54
N PRO A 304 -14.73 17.37 20.38
CA PRO A 304 -14.26 18.47 19.55
C PRO A 304 -14.48 19.78 20.32
N LEU A 305 -13.41 20.53 20.44
CA LEU A 305 -13.43 21.83 21.10
C LEU A 305 -13.62 22.90 20.03
N PRO A 306 -14.32 23.98 20.35
CA PRO A 306 -14.42 25.15 19.48
C PRO A 306 -13.12 25.98 19.56
N ILE A 307 -11.98 25.31 19.52
CA ILE A 307 -10.64 25.88 19.62
C ILE A 307 -9.81 25.22 18.52
N GLU A 308 -9.22 26.03 17.67
CA GLU A 308 -8.34 25.58 16.61
C GLU A 308 -6.91 25.91 16.98
N PHE A 309 -5.97 24.95 16.78
CA PHE A 309 -4.57 25.14 17.05
C PHE A 309 -3.78 24.79 15.79
N GLU A 310 -2.95 25.74 15.33
CA GLU A 310 -2.13 25.60 14.14
C GLU A 310 -0.64 25.72 14.47
N ALA A 311 0.19 24.99 13.74
CA ALA A 311 1.64 25.02 13.82
C ALA A 311 2.25 25.01 12.41
N VAL A 312 2.76 26.16 11.97
CA VAL A 312 3.25 26.37 10.59
C VAL A 312 4.78 26.61 10.62
N ALA A 313 5.52 25.76 9.91
CA ALA A 313 6.97 25.87 9.77
C ALA A 313 7.36 26.86 8.67
N ASP A 314 8.51 27.51 8.82
CA ASP A 314 9.11 28.41 7.84
C ASP A 314 9.70 27.68 6.61
N ARG A 315 9.84 26.35 6.69
CA ARG A 315 10.38 25.48 5.63
C ARG A 315 9.81 24.06 5.72
N GLN A 316 9.82 23.33 4.61
CA GLN A 316 9.30 21.96 4.55
C GLN A 316 10.25 20.93 5.16
N ALA A 317 11.58 21.17 5.11
CA ALA A 317 12.58 20.21 5.58
C ALA A 317 13.59 20.90 6.50
N VAL A 318 13.95 20.24 7.60
CA VAL A 318 15.01 20.62 8.52
C VAL A 318 16.03 19.50 8.65
N ALA A 319 17.31 19.84 8.68
CA ALA A 319 18.36 18.85 8.87
C ALA A 319 18.32 18.28 10.30
N LEU A 320 18.66 17.01 10.46
CA LEU A 320 18.79 16.39 11.78
C LEU A 320 19.81 17.18 12.64
N GLY A 321 19.36 17.64 13.81
CA GLY A 321 20.11 18.48 14.73
C GLY A 321 20.03 19.99 14.43
N ASP A 322 19.41 20.41 13.33
CA ASP A 322 19.16 21.81 12.99
C ASP A 322 17.73 22.23 13.43
N SER A 323 17.38 23.49 13.30
CA SER A 323 16.12 24.06 13.76
C SER A 323 15.33 24.76 12.66
N ALA A 324 14.01 24.73 12.79
CA ALA A 324 13.06 25.50 12.00
C ALA A 324 12.24 26.43 12.90
N LYS A 325 11.86 27.58 12.38
CA LYS A 325 10.95 28.52 13.08
C LYS A 325 9.51 28.09 12.84
N ILE A 326 8.77 27.86 13.92
CA ILE A 326 7.36 27.47 13.87
C ILE A 326 6.51 28.67 14.30
N SER A 327 5.57 29.06 13.46
CA SER A 327 4.50 30.00 13.78
C SER A 327 3.33 29.23 14.36
N LEU A 328 2.94 29.53 15.57
CA LEU A 328 1.88 28.90 16.33
C LEU A 328 0.70 29.84 16.43
N ALA A 329 -0.53 29.34 16.30
CA ALA A 329 -1.75 30.12 16.42
C ALA A 329 -2.84 29.33 17.15
N ILE A 330 -3.52 29.96 18.11
CA ILE A 330 -4.75 29.47 18.72
C ILE A 330 -5.89 30.40 18.34
N PHE A 331 -6.95 29.82 17.78
CA PHE A 331 -8.18 30.50 17.44
C PHE A 331 -9.27 30.04 18.39
N ASN A 332 -9.84 30.96 19.16
CA ASN A 332 -10.97 30.67 20.05
C ASN A 332 -12.27 30.90 19.29
N ARG A 333 -12.87 29.83 18.78
CA ARG A 333 -14.18 29.84 18.10
C ARG A 333 -15.35 29.64 19.08
N GLY A 334 -15.03 29.52 20.40
CA GLY A 334 -16.00 29.30 21.46
C GLY A 334 -16.59 30.60 22.01
N ARG A 335 -17.51 30.46 22.98
CA ARG A 335 -18.18 31.58 23.63
C ARG A 335 -17.54 31.99 24.97
N ALA A 336 -16.58 31.23 25.47
CA ALA A 336 -15.88 31.49 26.73
C ALA A 336 -14.41 31.84 26.46
N PRO A 337 -13.80 32.75 27.24
CA PRO A 337 -12.37 33.00 27.20
C PRO A 337 -11.57 31.70 27.49
N ILE A 338 -10.44 31.54 26.81
CA ILE A 338 -9.48 30.47 27.09
C ILE A 338 -8.18 31.05 27.63
N GLN A 339 -7.53 30.30 28.52
CA GLN A 339 -6.24 30.66 29.11
C GLN A 339 -5.16 29.71 28.53
N ILE A 340 -4.00 30.24 28.28
CA ILE A 340 -2.80 29.50 27.90
C ILE A 340 -1.80 29.58 29.03
N PRO A 341 -1.76 28.65 30.01
CA PRO A 341 -0.97 28.75 31.22
C PRO A 341 0.55 28.88 30.98
N ALA A 342 1.04 28.22 29.89
CA ALA A 342 2.46 28.19 29.52
C ALA A 342 2.97 29.53 28.95
N ILE A 343 2.08 30.39 28.47
CA ILE A 343 2.42 31.71 27.94
C ILE A 343 1.98 32.78 28.94
N ARG A 344 2.94 33.60 29.37
CA ARG A 344 2.67 34.64 30.36
C ARG A 344 2.96 36.03 29.79
N VAL A 345 2.00 36.95 29.99
CA VAL A 345 2.13 38.36 29.68
C VAL A 345 1.95 39.11 31.01
N ASP A 346 2.91 39.92 31.40
CA ASP A 346 2.94 40.63 32.71
C ASP A 346 2.71 39.69 33.91
N GLY A 347 3.30 38.50 33.87
CA GLY A 347 3.23 37.49 34.91
C GLY A 347 1.91 36.69 34.96
N LYS A 348 0.89 37.06 34.16
CA LYS A 348 -0.42 36.38 34.09
C LYS A 348 -0.50 35.43 32.86
N PRO A 349 -1.26 34.34 32.94
CA PRO A 349 -1.51 33.49 31.76
C PRO A 349 -2.11 34.30 30.61
N GLN A 350 -1.69 34.01 29.38
CA GLN A 350 -2.28 34.62 28.20
C GLN A 350 -3.75 34.21 28.07
N ILE A 351 -4.62 35.19 27.87
CA ILE A 351 -6.06 35.01 27.66
C ILE A 351 -6.37 35.25 26.18
N VAL A 352 -7.15 34.36 25.57
CA VAL A 352 -7.70 34.50 24.23
C VAL A 352 -9.22 34.61 24.33
N LEU A 353 -9.73 35.77 23.96
CA LEU A 353 -11.17 36.06 24.03
C LEU A 353 -11.96 35.27 22.98
N PRO A 354 -13.28 35.12 23.10
CA PRO A 354 -14.15 34.60 22.04
C PRO A 354 -13.91 35.31 20.72
N ASP A 355 -14.00 34.55 19.61
CA ASP A 355 -13.82 35.03 18.23
C ASP A 355 -12.49 35.76 17.97
N SER A 356 -11.47 35.46 18.79
CA SER A 356 -10.13 36.04 18.63
C SER A 356 -9.04 34.97 18.50
N ALA A 357 -7.82 35.42 18.13
CA ALA A 357 -6.65 34.56 17.99
C ALA A 357 -5.45 35.12 18.77
N TYR A 358 -4.61 34.20 19.21
CA TYR A 358 -3.29 34.55 19.75
C TYR A 358 -2.24 33.82 18.94
N LYS A 359 -1.19 34.55 18.49
CA LYS A 359 -0.10 34.05 17.64
C LYS A 359 1.25 34.29 18.31
N TRP A 360 2.14 33.27 18.21
CA TRP A 360 3.53 33.38 18.69
C TRP A 360 4.45 32.53 17.83
N THR A 361 5.75 32.58 18.10
CA THR A 361 6.73 31.78 17.37
C THR A 361 7.60 30.98 18.34
N GLN A 362 8.01 29.78 17.90
CA GLN A 362 8.90 28.91 18.66
C GLN A 362 9.89 28.23 17.70
N TRP A 363 11.07 27.86 18.22
CA TRP A 363 12.02 27.04 17.47
C TRP A 363 11.75 25.56 17.72
N TYR A 364 11.69 24.82 16.63
CA TYR A 364 11.62 23.34 16.63
C TYR A 364 12.98 22.79 16.23
N VAL A 365 13.53 21.87 17.00
CA VAL A 365 14.78 21.17 16.71
C VAL A 365 14.47 19.79 16.18
N GLY A 366 14.99 19.47 14.99
CA GLY A 366 14.83 18.15 14.36
C GLY A 366 15.68 17.10 15.08
N ARG A 367 15.06 16.26 15.93
CA ARG A 367 15.77 15.27 16.77
C ARG A 367 15.75 13.86 16.22
N GLU A 368 14.80 13.54 15.34
CA GLU A 368 14.62 12.21 14.78
C GLU A 368 14.21 12.34 13.30
N ILE A 369 14.76 11.46 12.45
CA ILE A 369 14.42 11.43 11.01
C ILE A 369 12.94 11.10 10.83
N SER A 370 12.25 11.92 10.04
CA SER A 370 10.85 11.70 9.69
C SER A 370 10.70 10.57 8.68
N GLN A 371 10.22 9.43 9.15
CA GLN A 371 9.96 8.23 8.34
C GLN A 371 8.78 7.47 8.96
N PRO A 372 8.16 6.52 8.23
CA PRO A 372 7.21 5.60 8.81
C PRO A 372 7.83 4.93 10.03
N TRP A 373 7.16 5.05 11.18
CA TRP A 373 7.74 4.69 12.48
C TRP A 373 8.08 3.21 12.61
N TRP A 374 7.35 2.35 11.90
CA TRP A 374 7.58 0.90 11.87
C TRP A 374 8.78 0.51 10.99
N LEU A 375 9.22 1.39 10.09
CA LEU A 375 10.42 1.20 9.26
C LEU A 375 11.69 1.78 9.88
N ALA A 376 11.59 2.42 11.04
CA ALA A 376 12.74 2.99 11.74
C ALA A 376 13.72 1.93 12.27
N THR A 377 13.25 0.70 12.42
CA THR A 377 14.03 -0.46 12.83
C THR A 377 13.87 -1.57 11.77
N PRO A 378 14.95 -2.26 11.38
CA PRO A 378 14.85 -3.40 10.46
C PRO A 378 13.90 -4.48 10.97
N ARG A 379 13.20 -5.13 10.05
CA ARG A 379 12.35 -6.30 10.36
C ARG A 379 13.18 -7.46 10.90
N ASN A 380 12.54 -8.28 11.73
CA ASN A 380 13.04 -9.58 12.13
C ASN A 380 12.17 -10.67 11.48
N GLY A 381 12.65 -11.25 10.39
CA GLY A 381 11.83 -12.14 9.55
C GLY A 381 10.58 -11.42 9.02
N ASP A 382 9.41 -12.00 9.24
CA ASP A 382 8.13 -11.46 8.82
C ASP A 382 7.41 -10.65 9.92
N LEU A 383 8.17 -10.06 10.84
CA LEU A 383 7.67 -9.15 11.86
C LEU A 383 8.45 -7.84 11.84
N PHE A 384 7.74 -6.72 11.79
CA PHE A 384 8.31 -5.41 12.11
C PHE A 384 8.70 -5.36 13.59
N ALA A 385 9.70 -4.57 13.92
CA ALA A 385 10.22 -4.42 15.28
C ALA A 385 10.11 -2.95 15.79
N PRO A 386 8.89 -2.37 15.82
CA PRO A 386 8.71 -1.00 16.24
C PRO A 386 8.97 -0.83 17.75
N LYS A 387 9.43 0.36 18.13
CA LYS A 387 9.64 0.73 19.54
C LYS A 387 8.35 1.14 20.26
N ILE A 388 7.25 1.31 19.51
CA ILE A 388 5.97 1.83 19.98
C ILE A 388 4.90 0.80 19.69
N SER A 389 3.96 0.61 20.62
CA SER A 389 2.82 -0.29 20.48
C SER A 389 1.60 0.24 21.24
N GLY A 390 0.41 -0.22 20.88
CA GLY A 390 -0.84 0.10 21.59
C GLY A 390 -1.33 1.55 21.42
N ILE A 391 -0.80 2.28 20.44
CA ILE A 391 -1.23 3.62 20.06
C ILE A 391 -1.74 3.59 18.62
N SER A 392 -2.78 4.36 18.30
CA SER A 392 -3.25 4.49 16.92
C SER A 392 -2.33 5.37 16.10
N ASP A 393 -2.25 5.11 14.79
CA ASP A 393 -1.36 5.87 13.90
C ASP A 393 -1.78 7.34 13.84
N ASP A 394 -3.08 7.64 13.83
CA ASP A 394 -3.62 9.00 13.87
C ASP A 394 -3.24 9.73 15.17
N GLU A 395 -3.33 9.08 16.34
CA GLU A 395 -2.90 9.65 17.61
C GLU A 395 -1.38 9.86 17.66
N LEU A 396 -0.61 8.93 17.10
CA LEU A 396 0.85 9.05 17.04
C LEU A 396 1.29 10.23 16.17
N GLU A 397 0.61 10.47 15.06
CA GLU A 397 0.88 11.62 14.19
C GLU A 397 0.66 12.93 14.96
N LEU A 398 -0.44 13.03 15.71
CA LEU A 398 -0.71 14.18 16.57
C LEU A 398 0.32 14.35 17.68
N ARG A 399 0.75 13.27 18.34
CA ARG A 399 1.77 13.32 19.41
C ARG A 399 3.15 13.80 18.92
N ARG A 400 3.46 13.65 17.63
CA ARG A 400 4.68 14.15 17.00
C ARG A 400 4.61 15.64 16.64
N GLY A 401 3.43 16.23 16.70
CA GLY A 401 3.16 17.62 16.38
C GLY A 401 3.52 18.60 17.50
N ALA A 402 2.95 19.79 17.41
CA ALA A 402 2.99 20.79 18.45
C ALA A 402 1.93 20.52 19.52
N HIS A 403 2.25 20.80 20.77
CA HIS A 403 1.36 20.56 21.91
C HIS A 403 1.22 21.81 22.75
N ILE A 404 0.02 22.09 23.23
CA ILE A 404 -0.22 23.17 24.16
C ILE A 404 -1.38 22.86 25.11
N LEU A 405 -1.18 23.15 26.39
CA LEU A 405 -2.24 23.10 27.41
C LEU A 405 -3.04 24.40 27.37
N VAL A 406 -4.34 24.29 27.23
CA VAL A 406 -5.29 25.41 27.39
C VAL A 406 -6.31 25.07 28.45
N SER A 407 -6.97 26.08 29.03
CA SER A 407 -8.05 25.88 29.97
C SER A 407 -9.14 26.95 29.82
N SER A 408 -10.39 26.56 30.07
CA SER A 408 -11.50 27.48 30.13
C SER A 408 -12.48 27.06 31.25
N SER A 409 -13.35 27.96 31.63
CA SER A 409 -14.44 27.66 32.58
C SER A 409 -15.42 26.61 32.01
N ALA A 410 -15.52 26.50 30.71
CA ALA A 410 -16.43 25.57 30.03
C ALA A 410 -15.87 24.16 29.87
N THR A 411 -14.54 24.01 29.69
CA THR A 411 -13.90 22.73 29.32
C THR A 411 -12.95 22.19 30.37
N GLY A 412 -12.51 23.03 31.35
CA GLY A 412 -11.37 22.72 32.21
C GLY A 412 -10.04 22.69 31.40
N PRO A 413 -8.99 22.10 31.97
CA PRO A 413 -7.69 21.96 31.26
C PRO A 413 -7.75 20.91 30.15
N VAL A 414 -7.27 21.27 28.95
CA VAL A 414 -7.22 20.38 27.75
C VAL A 414 -5.91 20.57 27.04
N ASN A 415 -5.28 19.47 26.61
CA ASN A 415 -4.14 19.48 25.72
C ASN A 415 -4.62 19.54 24.27
N LEU A 416 -4.19 20.56 23.54
CA LEU A 416 -4.37 20.68 22.11
C LEU A 416 -3.10 20.16 21.40
N ASN A 417 -3.31 19.46 20.31
CA ASN A 417 -2.25 18.92 19.47
C ASN A 417 -2.48 19.36 18.02
N ALA A 418 -1.42 19.76 17.32
CA ALA A 418 -1.50 20.11 15.92
C ALA A 418 -0.28 19.52 15.17
N PRO A 419 -0.45 18.98 13.95
CA PRO A 419 0.67 18.62 13.12
C PRO A 419 1.48 19.88 12.78
N ILE A 420 2.81 19.75 12.75
CA ILE A 420 3.66 20.85 12.27
C ILE A 420 3.72 20.73 10.75
N VAL A 421 3.18 21.73 10.06
CA VAL A 421 3.06 21.72 8.60
C VAL A 421 3.79 22.90 7.96
N PHE A 422 4.23 22.72 6.73
CA PHE A 422 4.68 23.79 5.86
C PHE A 422 3.56 24.15 4.90
N HIS A 423 3.17 25.43 4.87
CA HIS A 423 2.14 25.97 3.99
C HIS A 423 2.76 26.63 2.77
N PHE A 424 2.23 26.35 1.59
CA PHE A 424 2.57 27.07 0.38
C PHE A 424 1.40 27.12 -0.59
N VAL A 425 1.41 28.10 -1.48
CA VAL A 425 0.41 28.22 -2.52
C VAL A 425 0.87 27.48 -3.76
N ASP A 426 0.13 26.45 -4.16
CA ASP A 426 0.21 25.85 -5.48
C ASP A 426 -0.79 26.54 -6.41
N ARG A 427 -0.35 26.98 -7.57
CA ARG A 427 -1.22 27.78 -8.49
C ARG A 427 -2.40 26.99 -9.05
N VAL A 428 -2.34 25.66 -9.01
CA VAL A 428 -3.39 24.76 -9.53
C VAL A 428 -4.26 24.22 -8.39
N ARG A 429 -3.61 23.91 -7.23
CA ARG A 429 -4.27 23.23 -6.10
C ARG A 429 -4.74 24.19 -5.01
N GLY A 430 -4.29 25.45 -5.02
CA GLY A 430 -4.58 26.43 -3.98
C GLY A 430 -3.65 26.32 -2.78
N ASP A 431 -4.19 26.39 -1.57
CA ASP A 431 -3.43 26.21 -0.32
C ASP A 431 -3.05 24.75 -0.14
N VAL A 432 -1.74 24.49 -0.03
CA VAL A 432 -1.20 23.14 0.16
C VAL A 432 -0.43 23.08 1.46
N GLN A 433 -0.80 22.12 2.29
CA GLN A 433 -0.12 21.79 3.53
C GLN A 433 0.69 20.51 3.37
N ARG A 434 1.94 20.53 3.81
CA ARG A 434 2.81 19.36 3.85
C ARG A 434 3.44 19.22 5.24
N PRO A 435 3.50 18.02 5.82
CA PRO A 435 4.17 17.82 7.10
C PRO A 435 5.62 18.33 7.08
N LEU A 436 6.04 18.99 8.17
CA LEU A 436 7.45 19.29 8.39
C LEU A 436 8.23 17.98 8.48
N ILE A 437 9.33 17.90 7.77
CA ILE A 437 10.21 16.73 7.81
C ILE A 437 11.55 17.05 8.43
N VAL A 438 12.06 16.10 9.20
CA VAL A 438 13.47 16.03 9.62
C VAL A 438 14.17 15.03 8.71
N ALA A 439 15.24 15.47 8.05
CA ALA A 439 15.99 14.65 7.09
C ALA A 439 17.50 14.71 7.37
N PRO A 440 18.32 13.81 6.81
CA PRO A 440 19.76 14.03 6.74
C PRO A 440 20.07 15.38 6.08
N GLY A 441 21.10 16.10 6.52
CA GLY A 441 21.45 17.42 5.94
C GLY A 441 21.58 17.37 4.42
N VAL A 442 22.12 16.27 3.89
CA VAL A 442 22.06 15.91 2.47
C VAL A 442 21.58 14.48 2.36
N SER A 443 20.46 14.26 1.67
CA SER A 443 20.04 12.92 1.26
C SER A 443 20.65 12.61 -0.10
N VAL A 444 21.25 11.42 -0.24
CA VAL A 444 21.85 10.90 -1.47
C VAL A 444 21.18 9.57 -1.82
N ALA A 445 20.52 9.50 -2.96
CA ALA A 445 19.82 8.30 -3.40
C ALA A 445 20.25 7.90 -4.82
N LEU A 446 20.57 6.64 -5.00
CA LEU A 446 20.69 6.05 -6.33
C LEU A 446 19.30 5.78 -6.90
N ASP A 447 19.17 5.88 -8.23
CA ASP A 447 17.89 5.69 -8.94
C ASP A 447 17.28 4.29 -8.78
N GLN A 448 18.11 3.31 -8.44
CA GLN A 448 17.71 1.92 -8.20
C GLN A 448 18.45 1.36 -7.00
N ALA A 449 17.80 0.45 -6.26
CA ALA A 449 18.44 -0.31 -5.17
C ALA A 449 19.08 -1.61 -5.70
N MET A 450 18.52 -2.18 -6.77
CA MET A 450 18.99 -3.41 -7.39
C MET A 450 18.91 -3.30 -8.90
N THR A 451 19.84 -3.96 -9.60
CA THR A 451 19.83 -4.14 -11.05
C THR A 451 20.37 -5.50 -11.42
N MET A 452 19.90 -6.04 -12.53
CA MET A 452 20.48 -7.24 -13.13
C MET A 452 21.44 -6.88 -14.28
N SER A 453 22.45 -7.71 -14.50
CA SER A 453 23.31 -7.66 -15.67
C SER A 453 23.68 -9.08 -16.10
N GLN A 454 24.10 -9.23 -17.35
CA GLN A 454 24.72 -10.48 -17.79
C GLN A 454 26.15 -10.59 -17.26
N ALA A 455 26.49 -11.73 -16.65
CA ALA A 455 27.86 -12.01 -16.19
C ALA A 455 28.85 -12.08 -17.37
N ASN A 456 30.06 -11.56 -17.18
CA ASN A 456 31.13 -11.55 -18.16
C ASN A 456 30.78 -10.89 -19.52
N ARG A 457 29.79 -10.00 -19.50
CA ARG A 457 29.38 -9.17 -20.63
C ARG A 457 29.58 -7.68 -20.30
N PRO A 458 29.68 -6.82 -21.32
CA PRO A 458 29.87 -5.39 -21.11
C PRO A 458 28.73 -4.79 -20.24
N PHE A 459 29.10 -4.21 -19.13
CA PHE A 459 28.24 -3.37 -18.30
C PHE A 459 28.42 -1.92 -18.74
N ASN A 460 27.36 -1.25 -19.16
CA ASN A 460 27.38 0.15 -19.57
C ASN A 460 26.09 0.81 -19.10
N ARG A 461 26.19 1.67 -18.06
CA ARG A 461 25.04 2.28 -17.41
C ARG A 461 25.24 3.76 -17.14
N LEU A 462 24.15 4.50 -17.27
CA LEU A 462 24.03 5.86 -16.72
C LEU A 462 23.44 5.74 -15.32
N LEU A 463 24.27 5.85 -14.30
CA LEU A 463 23.88 5.84 -12.91
C LEU A 463 23.46 7.25 -12.49
N LYS A 464 22.22 7.42 -12.07
CA LYS A 464 21.68 8.70 -11.57
C LYS A 464 21.73 8.71 -10.06
N THR A 465 22.29 9.78 -9.51
CA THR A 465 22.33 10.04 -8.07
C THR A 465 21.53 11.29 -7.77
N THR A 466 20.42 11.14 -7.06
CA THR A 466 19.56 12.27 -6.65
C THR A 466 19.97 12.78 -5.29
N LEU A 467 20.28 14.06 -5.21
CA LEU A 467 20.61 14.78 -3.98
C LEU A 467 19.43 15.65 -3.56
N ARG A 468 19.15 15.69 -2.26
CA ARG A 468 18.18 16.62 -1.66
C ARG A 468 18.80 17.29 -0.44
N SER A 469 18.72 18.62 -0.38
CA SER A 469 19.29 19.41 0.72
C SER A 469 18.23 19.77 1.74
N ALA A 470 18.48 19.42 3.00
CA ALA A 470 17.75 19.94 4.16
C ALA A 470 18.58 20.98 4.94
N LEU A 471 19.74 21.37 4.41
CA LEU A 471 20.61 22.40 5.01
C LEU A 471 19.95 23.78 4.92
N SER A 472 20.26 24.63 5.88
CA SER A 472 19.70 25.99 5.98
C SER A 472 20.37 27.03 5.04
N ASP A 473 21.47 26.68 4.42
CA ASP A 473 22.27 27.57 3.54
C ASP A 473 22.77 26.86 2.27
N SER A 474 23.15 27.65 1.29
CA SER A 474 23.75 27.14 0.06
C SER A 474 25.13 26.53 0.34
N THR A 475 25.27 25.25 0.02
CA THR A 475 26.44 24.46 0.41
C THR A 475 26.99 23.65 -0.78
N PRO A 476 28.31 23.65 -1.04
CA PRO A 476 28.92 22.70 -1.97
C PRO A 476 28.79 21.26 -1.44
N VAL A 477 28.31 20.37 -2.29
CA VAL A 477 28.14 18.94 -2.00
C VAL A 477 28.93 18.14 -3.03
N THR A 478 29.85 17.30 -2.57
CA THR A 478 30.61 16.39 -3.42
C THR A 478 30.07 14.96 -3.27
N VAL A 479 29.69 14.36 -4.38
CA VAL A 479 29.30 12.94 -4.42
C VAL A 479 30.47 12.12 -4.95
N THR A 480 30.84 11.09 -4.20
CA THR A 480 31.89 10.12 -4.57
C THR A 480 31.29 8.74 -4.73
N LEU A 481 31.65 8.04 -5.81
CA LEU A 481 31.28 6.65 -6.05
C LEU A 481 32.37 5.70 -5.57
N SER A 482 31.94 4.62 -4.90
CA SER A 482 32.73 3.41 -4.68
C SER A 482 32.26 2.34 -5.64
N LEU A 483 33.15 1.82 -6.46
CA LEU A 483 32.85 0.83 -7.51
C LEU A 483 33.49 -0.52 -7.18
N PRO A 484 32.84 -1.64 -7.51
CA PRO A 484 33.45 -2.95 -7.40
C PRO A 484 34.55 -3.13 -8.45
N ARG A 485 35.45 -4.09 -8.19
CA ARG A 485 36.51 -4.44 -9.15
C ARG A 485 35.91 -4.84 -10.50
N GLY A 486 36.46 -4.32 -11.57
CA GLY A 486 35.98 -4.56 -12.94
C GLY A 486 35.09 -3.48 -13.51
N LEU A 487 34.66 -2.51 -12.69
CA LEU A 487 33.94 -1.32 -13.14
C LEU A 487 34.80 -0.05 -13.02
N SER A 488 34.53 0.89 -13.91
CA SER A 488 35.07 2.25 -13.90
C SER A 488 33.97 3.26 -14.21
N ALA A 489 34.18 4.51 -13.83
CA ALA A 489 33.27 5.61 -14.17
C ALA A 489 33.99 6.72 -14.94
N ASP A 490 33.22 7.52 -15.68
CA ASP A 490 33.73 8.72 -16.35
C ASP A 490 34.31 9.77 -15.37
N SER A 491 33.80 9.74 -14.13
CA SER A 491 34.32 10.46 -12.96
C SER A 491 33.96 9.70 -11.70
N LEU A 492 34.85 9.61 -10.72
CA LEU A 492 34.53 9.04 -9.40
C LEU A 492 33.94 10.06 -8.45
N ALA A 493 34.06 11.36 -8.72
CA ALA A 493 33.53 12.41 -7.89
C ALA A 493 32.98 13.58 -8.71
N ARG A 494 31.86 14.13 -8.26
CA ARG A 494 31.23 15.34 -8.84
C ARG A 494 30.76 16.26 -7.73
N THR A 495 30.97 17.57 -7.90
CA THR A 495 30.58 18.60 -6.94
C THR A 495 29.47 19.49 -7.53
N VAL A 496 28.47 19.82 -6.70
CA VAL A 496 27.38 20.74 -7.05
C VAL A 496 27.06 21.62 -5.84
N VAL A 497 26.69 22.88 -6.07
CA VAL A 497 26.18 23.76 -5.01
C VAL A 497 24.68 23.50 -4.84
N MET A 498 24.27 23.18 -3.61
CA MET A 498 22.91 22.91 -3.22
C MET A 498 22.35 24.07 -2.40
N ALA A 499 21.34 24.73 -2.90
CA ALA A 499 20.54 25.69 -2.12
C ALA A 499 19.65 24.97 -1.08
N PRO A 500 19.15 25.65 -0.03
CA PRO A 500 18.17 25.10 0.89
C PRO A 500 16.95 24.51 0.14
N GLY A 501 16.52 23.31 0.51
CA GLY A 501 15.39 22.61 -0.11
C GLY A 501 15.61 22.14 -1.56
N ALA A 502 16.78 22.38 -2.16
CA ALA A 502 17.05 22.03 -3.55
C ALA A 502 17.17 20.53 -3.75
N THR A 503 16.69 20.08 -4.92
CA THR A 503 16.94 18.74 -5.47
C THR A 503 17.82 18.86 -6.70
N ARG A 504 18.85 18.01 -6.82
CA ARG A 504 19.76 17.93 -7.96
C ARG A 504 20.05 16.48 -8.30
N THR A 505 20.17 16.19 -9.60
CA THR A 505 20.57 14.86 -10.08
C THR A 505 21.93 14.96 -10.75
N LEU A 506 22.84 14.13 -10.31
CA LEU A 506 24.14 13.90 -10.94
C LEU A 506 24.10 12.57 -11.69
N THR A 507 24.74 12.52 -12.86
CA THR A 507 24.79 11.32 -13.69
C THR A 507 26.23 10.88 -13.86
N PHE A 508 26.51 9.59 -13.68
CA PHE A 508 27.81 8.96 -13.88
C PHE A 508 27.72 7.90 -14.96
N LYS A 509 28.64 7.86 -15.90
CA LYS A 509 28.75 6.81 -16.90
C LYS A 509 29.62 5.69 -16.35
N VAL A 510 29.00 4.59 -15.91
CA VAL A 510 29.71 3.43 -15.35
C VAL A 510 29.84 2.34 -16.42
N ARG A 511 31.07 1.82 -16.57
CA ARG A 511 31.44 0.83 -17.59
C ARG A 511 32.35 -0.23 -17.01
N GLY A 512 32.33 -1.41 -17.64
CA GLY A 512 33.25 -2.49 -17.30
C GLY A 512 32.66 -3.86 -17.57
N THR A 513 33.13 -4.85 -16.82
CA THR A 513 32.65 -6.23 -16.88
C THR A 513 32.67 -6.82 -15.47
N LEU A 514 31.60 -7.52 -15.11
CA LEU A 514 31.49 -8.16 -13.79
C LEU A 514 31.45 -9.69 -13.97
N PRO A 515 32.18 -10.44 -13.14
CA PRO A 515 32.00 -11.89 -13.07
C PRO A 515 30.64 -12.23 -12.45
N ARG A 516 30.18 -13.48 -12.61
CA ARG A 516 28.97 -13.98 -11.97
C ARG A 516 29.00 -13.73 -10.46
N GLY A 517 27.91 -13.21 -9.92
CA GLY A 517 27.75 -12.93 -8.48
C GLY A 517 27.10 -11.60 -8.19
N THR A 518 27.06 -11.27 -6.91
CA THR A 518 26.49 -10.02 -6.40
C THR A 518 27.62 -9.01 -6.18
N HIS A 519 27.43 -7.81 -6.71
CA HIS A 519 28.35 -6.68 -6.61
C HIS A 519 27.63 -5.44 -6.10
N GLU A 520 28.35 -4.48 -5.56
CA GLU A 520 27.76 -3.25 -5.00
C GLU A 520 28.47 -2.01 -5.53
N ILE A 521 27.68 -1.02 -5.92
CA ILE A 521 28.10 0.37 -6.09
C ILE A 521 27.55 1.17 -4.92
N ALA A 522 28.39 1.99 -4.28
CA ALA A 522 27.95 2.89 -3.22
C ALA A 522 28.21 4.36 -3.59
N ALA A 523 27.30 5.26 -3.21
CA ALA A 523 27.47 6.69 -3.33
C ALA A 523 27.57 7.34 -1.95
N THR A 524 28.53 8.23 -1.77
CA THR A 524 28.69 9.02 -0.54
C THR A 524 28.66 10.50 -0.91
N ALA A 525 27.78 11.28 -0.29
CA ALA A 525 27.79 12.73 -0.39
C ALA A 525 28.57 13.34 0.79
N THR A 526 29.38 14.33 0.53
CA THR A 526 30.14 15.07 1.56
C THR A 526 29.79 16.55 1.49
N ALA A 527 29.43 17.15 2.63
CA ALA A 527 29.10 18.55 2.77
C ALA A 527 29.49 19.04 4.17
N LYS A 528 30.11 20.21 4.29
CA LYS A 528 30.55 20.80 5.57
C LYS A 528 31.33 19.81 6.46
N GLY A 529 32.19 18.99 5.87
CA GLY A 529 33.00 17.99 6.59
C GLY A 529 32.23 16.76 7.08
N LYS A 530 30.91 16.65 6.81
CA LYS A 530 30.07 15.49 7.15
C LYS A 530 29.85 14.63 5.93
N SER A 531 29.81 13.30 6.14
CA SER A 531 29.50 12.31 5.09
C SER A 531 28.07 11.76 5.25
N TYR A 532 27.36 11.62 4.14
CA TYR A 532 25.99 11.14 4.05
C TYR A 532 25.96 9.94 3.10
N ARG A 533 25.37 8.83 3.55
CA ARG A 533 25.30 7.57 2.82
C ARG A 533 23.87 7.01 2.77
N THR A 534 22.89 7.88 3.05
CA THR A 534 21.48 7.52 3.09
C THR A 534 20.70 8.50 2.25
N GLY A 535 19.82 8.01 1.45
CA GLY A 535 18.82 8.78 0.72
C GLY A 535 17.42 8.28 0.99
N TYR A 536 16.44 9.01 0.51
CA TYR A 536 15.06 8.57 0.57
C TYR A 536 14.40 8.56 -0.81
N ILE A 537 13.44 7.65 -0.94
CA ILE A 537 12.51 7.58 -2.06
C ILE A 537 11.21 8.21 -1.58
N PRO A 538 10.70 9.26 -2.24
CA PRO A 538 9.38 9.80 -1.93
C PRO A 538 8.29 8.85 -2.38
N ILE A 539 7.25 8.68 -1.56
CA ILE A 539 5.99 8.01 -1.89
C ILE A 539 4.93 9.12 -1.89
N GLU A 540 4.50 9.51 -3.07
CA GLU A 540 3.59 10.65 -3.24
C GLU A 540 2.48 10.30 -4.24
N TYR A 541 1.25 10.22 -3.75
CA TYR A 541 0.05 10.06 -4.55
C TYR A 541 -0.98 11.11 -4.14
N PRO A 542 -1.87 11.58 -5.04
CA PRO A 542 -2.81 12.67 -4.74
C PRO A 542 -3.78 12.42 -3.58
N HIS A 543 -4.05 11.14 -3.25
CA HIS A 543 -5.05 10.73 -2.27
C HIS A 543 -4.46 10.37 -0.90
N ILE A 544 -3.13 10.38 -0.76
CA ILE A 544 -2.45 10.04 0.49
C ILE A 544 -1.49 11.15 0.94
N ASN A 545 -1.11 11.13 2.22
CA ASN A 545 -0.06 12.00 2.71
C ASN A 545 1.30 11.57 2.16
N PRO A 546 2.16 12.53 1.75
CA PRO A 546 3.50 12.20 1.25
C PRO A 546 4.35 11.53 2.32
N GLN A 547 4.95 10.39 1.98
CA GLN A 547 5.84 9.62 2.84
C GLN A 547 7.24 9.46 2.23
N ARG A 548 8.19 8.91 3.00
CA ARG A 548 9.58 8.71 2.59
C ARG A 548 10.11 7.40 3.12
N ILE A 549 10.77 6.64 2.25
CA ILE A 549 11.47 5.42 2.65
C ILE A 549 12.96 5.68 2.52
N TYR A 550 13.66 5.61 3.65
CA TYR A 550 15.12 5.78 3.68
C TYR A 550 15.81 4.46 3.33
N ARG A 551 16.85 4.59 2.51
CA ARG A 551 17.69 3.45 2.09
C ARG A 551 19.15 3.87 2.08
N PRO A 552 20.09 2.93 2.31
CA PRO A 552 21.49 3.13 1.99
C PRO A 552 21.64 3.57 0.54
N SER A 553 22.61 4.44 0.25
CA SER A 553 22.92 4.89 -1.11
C SER A 553 23.77 3.85 -1.83
N THR A 554 23.23 2.63 -1.94
CA THR A 554 23.87 1.50 -2.60
C THR A 554 23.00 0.97 -3.72
N LEU A 555 23.65 0.45 -4.78
CA LEU A 555 23.06 -0.30 -5.87
C LEU A 555 23.66 -1.71 -5.87
N THR A 556 22.84 -2.69 -5.57
CA THR A 556 23.21 -4.10 -5.72
C THR A 556 23.10 -4.51 -7.20
N ILE A 557 24.18 -5.06 -7.76
CA ILE A 557 24.20 -5.59 -9.12
C ILE A 557 24.25 -7.10 -9.04
N ASN A 558 23.22 -7.79 -9.51
CA ASN A 558 23.25 -9.23 -9.71
C ASN A 558 23.76 -9.52 -11.15
N ALA A 559 25.04 -9.89 -11.26
CA ALA A 559 25.64 -10.33 -12.51
C ALA A 559 25.29 -11.82 -12.73
N ALA A 560 24.25 -12.05 -13.53
CA ALA A 560 23.61 -13.35 -13.72
C ALA A 560 24.18 -14.08 -14.94
N ASP A 561 24.30 -15.41 -14.85
CA ASP A 561 24.60 -16.27 -15.97
C ASP A 561 23.33 -16.48 -16.82
N VAL A 562 23.02 -15.48 -17.63
CA VAL A 562 21.87 -15.46 -18.53
C VAL A 562 22.32 -15.22 -19.94
N VAL A 563 21.94 -16.13 -20.83
CA VAL A 563 22.17 -15.97 -22.27
C VAL A 563 20.89 -15.48 -22.91
N LEU A 564 20.96 -14.34 -23.61
CA LEU A 564 19.84 -13.82 -24.38
C LEU A 564 19.82 -14.44 -25.79
N PRO A 565 18.62 -14.67 -26.36
CA PRO A 565 18.49 -15.01 -27.77
C PRO A 565 19.15 -13.97 -28.69
N ALA A 566 19.67 -14.38 -29.82
CA ALA A 566 20.25 -13.48 -30.81
C ALA A 566 19.13 -12.63 -31.50
N ARG A 567 19.49 -11.42 -31.92
CA ARG A 567 18.64 -10.52 -32.73
C ARG A 567 17.26 -10.20 -32.14
N LEU A 568 17.20 -10.03 -30.79
CA LEU A 568 15.95 -9.63 -30.13
C LEU A 568 15.53 -8.21 -30.55
N ASN A 569 14.22 -8.06 -30.74
CA ASN A 569 13.51 -6.79 -30.80
C ASN A 569 12.12 -7.06 -30.20
N VAL A 570 11.87 -6.60 -28.98
CA VAL A 570 10.72 -7.01 -28.17
C VAL A 570 9.75 -5.84 -28.02
N ALA A 571 8.46 -6.05 -28.33
CA ALA A 571 7.40 -5.18 -27.87
C ALA A 571 6.92 -5.63 -26.48
N TYR A 572 6.61 -4.69 -25.61
CA TYR A 572 6.09 -4.96 -24.28
C TYR A 572 4.83 -4.15 -24.03
N VAL A 573 3.72 -4.83 -23.80
CA VAL A 573 2.45 -4.24 -23.35
C VAL A 573 2.42 -4.30 -21.83
N PRO A 574 2.44 -3.17 -21.12
CA PRO A 574 2.54 -3.16 -19.65
C PRO A 574 1.34 -3.80 -18.96
N GLY A 575 1.60 -4.43 -17.82
CA GLY A 575 0.59 -4.97 -16.91
C GLY A 575 0.48 -4.18 -15.60
N VAL A 576 -0.12 -4.81 -14.61
CA VAL A 576 -0.36 -4.23 -13.28
C VAL A 576 0.85 -4.44 -12.39
N GLY A 577 1.34 -3.36 -11.75
CA GLY A 577 2.50 -3.42 -10.85
C GLY A 577 3.74 -4.00 -11.51
N ASP A 578 3.97 -3.65 -12.77
CA ASP A 578 4.83 -4.38 -13.70
C ASP A 578 6.25 -3.80 -13.71
N ASN A 579 7.14 -4.51 -13.04
CA ASN A 579 8.58 -4.22 -13.02
C ASN A 579 9.41 -5.14 -13.95
N VAL A 580 8.78 -5.93 -14.82
CA VAL A 580 9.47 -6.88 -15.71
C VAL A 580 10.23 -6.17 -16.82
N ALA A 581 9.56 -5.23 -17.50
CA ALA A 581 10.17 -4.51 -18.64
C ALA A 581 11.49 -3.80 -18.26
N PRO A 582 11.59 -3.05 -17.13
CA PRO A 582 12.86 -2.46 -16.71
C PRO A 582 13.98 -3.49 -16.48
N VAL A 583 13.67 -4.66 -15.92
CA VAL A 583 14.69 -5.71 -15.69
C VAL A 583 15.16 -6.33 -17.01
N LEU A 584 14.25 -6.56 -17.95
CA LEU A 584 14.64 -7.05 -19.29
C LEU A 584 15.56 -6.03 -19.99
N GLN A 585 15.28 -4.75 -19.91
CA GLN A 585 16.17 -3.69 -20.44
C GLN A 585 17.53 -3.69 -19.73
N GLN A 586 17.55 -3.92 -18.40
CA GLN A 586 18.77 -4.05 -17.63
C GLN A 586 19.62 -5.23 -18.09
N LEU A 587 19.03 -6.33 -18.45
CA LEU A 587 19.72 -7.50 -19.02
C LEU A 587 20.19 -7.27 -20.46
N GLY A 588 19.79 -6.16 -21.09
CA GLY A 588 20.20 -5.81 -22.46
C GLY A 588 19.22 -6.25 -23.55
N VAL A 589 17.96 -6.56 -23.18
CA VAL A 589 16.90 -6.82 -24.18
C VAL A 589 16.49 -5.51 -24.84
N PRO A 590 16.60 -5.37 -26.17
CA PRO A 590 16.02 -4.26 -26.92
C PRO A 590 14.51 -4.32 -26.82
N LEU A 591 13.91 -3.36 -26.10
CA LEU A 591 12.50 -3.40 -25.73
C LEU A 591 11.80 -2.06 -26.00
N THR A 592 10.65 -2.13 -26.66
CA THR A 592 9.74 -0.99 -26.91
C THR A 592 8.47 -1.20 -26.12
N ILE A 593 8.09 -0.24 -25.28
CA ILE A 593 6.77 -0.22 -24.63
C ILE A 593 5.73 0.16 -25.70
N VAL A 594 4.64 -0.60 -25.76
CA VAL A 594 3.51 -0.36 -26.67
C VAL A 594 2.26 -0.21 -25.82
N ASP A 595 1.59 0.95 -25.95
CA ASP A 595 0.30 1.18 -25.32
C ASP A 595 -0.77 0.32 -26.00
N PRO A 596 -1.73 -0.28 -25.27
CA PRO A 596 -2.88 -0.96 -25.88
C PRO A 596 -3.64 -0.16 -26.94
N ASP A 597 -3.72 1.15 -26.77
CA ASP A 597 -4.40 2.06 -27.72
C ASP A 597 -3.62 2.20 -29.04
N ASP A 598 -2.30 2.01 -29.01
CA ASP A 598 -1.44 2.12 -30.19
C ASP A 598 -1.32 0.81 -31.01
N LEU A 599 -1.83 -0.32 -30.51
CA LEU A 599 -1.72 -1.63 -31.18
C LEU A 599 -2.25 -1.62 -32.62
N PRO A 600 -3.39 -1.00 -32.95
CA PRO A 600 -3.92 -0.96 -34.32
C PRO A 600 -3.01 -0.25 -35.33
N GLN A 601 -2.17 0.69 -34.86
CA GLN A 601 -1.32 1.55 -35.69
C GLN A 601 0.14 1.11 -35.69
N THR A 602 0.50 0.16 -34.81
CA THR A 602 1.86 -0.32 -34.64
C THR A 602 2.15 -1.45 -35.62
N ASP A 603 3.21 -1.32 -36.44
CA ASP A 603 3.71 -2.43 -37.23
C ASP A 603 4.34 -3.49 -36.30
N LEU A 604 3.53 -4.50 -35.94
CA LEU A 604 3.95 -5.58 -35.06
C LEU A 604 4.93 -6.55 -35.70
N SER A 605 4.99 -6.61 -37.06
CA SER A 605 5.84 -7.56 -37.80
C SER A 605 7.35 -7.33 -37.59
N ARG A 606 7.73 -6.13 -37.17
CA ARG A 606 9.13 -5.77 -36.86
C ARG A 606 9.67 -6.40 -35.57
N PHE A 607 8.77 -6.86 -34.68
CA PHE A 607 9.19 -7.44 -33.41
C PHE A 607 9.42 -8.94 -33.51
N THR A 608 10.47 -9.42 -32.84
CA THR A 608 10.80 -10.86 -32.75
C THR A 608 9.95 -11.57 -31.71
N ALA A 609 9.50 -10.83 -30.70
CA ALA A 609 8.55 -11.28 -29.68
C ALA A 609 7.73 -10.11 -29.16
N ILE A 610 6.50 -10.40 -28.77
CA ILE A 610 5.64 -9.47 -28.01
C ILE A 610 5.38 -10.09 -26.65
N VAL A 611 5.49 -9.28 -25.59
CA VAL A 611 5.19 -9.67 -24.20
C VAL A 611 4.01 -8.87 -23.70
N VAL A 612 3.02 -9.55 -23.14
CA VAL A 612 1.92 -8.94 -22.39
C VAL A 612 2.20 -9.12 -20.92
N GLY A 613 2.22 -8.03 -20.18
CA GLY A 613 2.51 -7.96 -18.75
C GLY A 613 1.45 -8.64 -17.87
N PRO A 614 1.74 -8.87 -16.58
CA PRO A 614 0.82 -9.55 -15.67
C PRO A 614 -0.47 -8.75 -15.51
N ARG A 615 -1.63 -9.42 -15.59
CA ARG A 615 -2.98 -8.83 -15.45
C ARG A 615 -3.28 -7.67 -16.43
N ALA A 616 -2.54 -7.55 -17.54
CA ALA A 616 -2.73 -6.47 -18.50
C ALA A 616 -4.16 -6.43 -19.07
N TYR A 617 -4.74 -7.59 -19.39
CA TYR A 617 -6.11 -7.69 -19.89
C TYR A 617 -7.17 -7.27 -18.86
N GLN A 618 -6.90 -7.44 -17.57
CA GLN A 618 -7.78 -6.94 -16.51
C GLN A 618 -7.72 -5.41 -16.41
N ALA A 619 -6.52 -4.85 -16.54
CA ALA A 619 -6.29 -3.41 -16.38
C ALA A 619 -6.75 -2.58 -17.59
N SER A 620 -6.76 -3.18 -18.78
CA SER A 620 -7.04 -2.47 -20.03
C SER A 620 -8.16 -3.15 -20.84
N PRO A 621 -9.39 -2.60 -20.82
CA PRO A 621 -10.44 -3.00 -21.76
C PRO A 621 -10.01 -2.84 -23.21
N THR A 622 -9.27 -1.78 -23.56
CA THR A 622 -8.73 -1.53 -24.91
C THR A 622 -7.82 -2.67 -25.38
N LEU A 623 -7.00 -3.25 -24.46
CA LEU A 623 -6.20 -4.42 -24.82
C LEU A 623 -7.07 -5.63 -25.18
N GLN A 624 -8.18 -5.82 -24.45
CA GLN A 624 -9.13 -6.90 -24.78
C GLN A 624 -9.74 -6.69 -26.17
N ASP A 625 -10.14 -5.46 -26.49
CA ASP A 625 -10.76 -5.10 -27.77
C ASP A 625 -9.76 -5.19 -28.93
N ASN A 626 -8.49 -4.85 -28.69
CA ASN A 626 -7.41 -4.86 -29.69
C ASN A 626 -6.65 -6.21 -29.74
N ASN A 627 -7.07 -7.25 -29.00
CA ASN A 627 -6.32 -8.52 -28.91
C ASN A 627 -6.18 -9.25 -30.25
N GLU A 628 -7.11 -9.03 -31.18
CA GLU A 628 -7.03 -9.65 -32.51
C GLU A 628 -5.76 -9.24 -33.30
N TYR A 629 -5.22 -8.04 -33.06
CA TYR A 629 -3.93 -7.64 -33.65
C TYR A 629 -2.79 -8.51 -33.14
N LEU A 630 -2.80 -8.86 -31.84
CA LEU A 630 -1.82 -9.76 -31.23
C LEU A 630 -1.96 -11.19 -31.74
N LEU A 631 -3.18 -11.73 -31.83
CA LEU A 631 -3.42 -13.07 -32.38
C LEU A 631 -3.09 -13.13 -33.87
N SER A 632 -3.36 -12.06 -34.63
CA SER A 632 -2.97 -11.96 -36.04
C SER A 632 -1.45 -11.95 -36.21
N TYR A 633 -0.72 -11.23 -35.34
CA TYR A 633 0.74 -11.28 -35.32
C TYR A 633 1.25 -12.71 -35.12
N VAL A 634 0.66 -13.49 -34.22
CA VAL A 634 1.03 -14.89 -33.99
C VAL A 634 0.73 -15.73 -35.25
N ARG A 635 -0.49 -15.64 -35.81
CA ARG A 635 -0.86 -16.37 -37.05
C ARG A 635 0.13 -16.12 -38.18
N ASN A 636 0.71 -14.92 -38.24
CA ASN A 636 1.68 -14.51 -39.25
C ASN A 636 3.15 -14.89 -38.95
N GLY A 637 3.41 -15.65 -37.87
CA GLY A 637 4.73 -16.18 -37.55
C GLY A 637 5.39 -15.54 -36.32
N GLY A 638 4.68 -14.64 -35.61
CA GLY A 638 5.16 -13.97 -34.42
C GLY A 638 5.17 -14.86 -33.16
N ARG A 639 5.89 -14.40 -32.15
CA ARG A 639 5.95 -15.02 -30.82
C ARG A 639 5.27 -14.11 -29.81
N LEU A 640 4.23 -14.61 -29.16
CA LEU A 640 3.49 -13.87 -28.12
C LEU A 640 3.66 -14.58 -26.78
N VAL A 641 4.15 -13.87 -25.78
CA VAL A 641 4.30 -14.34 -24.40
C VAL A 641 3.31 -13.55 -23.54
N VAL A 642 2.32 -14.23 -22.98
CA VAL A 642 1.30 -13.64 -22.13
C VAL A 642 1.52 -14.10 -20.70
N GLN A 643 1.83 -13.17 -19.81
CA GLN A 643 1.91 -13.46 -18.39
C GLN A 643 0.50 -13.62 -17.83
N TYR A 644 0.39 -14.18 -16.60
CA TYR A 644 -0.89 -14.55 -16.02
C TYR A 644 -1.93 -13.40 -16.05
N GLY A 645 -3.17 -13.77 -16.26
CA GLY A 645 -4.38 -12.95 -16.09
C GLY A 645 -5.38 -13.66 -15.19
N GLN A 646 -6.56 -13.09 -15.06
CA GLN A 646 -7.64 -13.59 -14.21
C GLN A 646 -8.81 -14.09 -15.06
N ALA A 647 -10.06 -13.87 -14.61
CA ALA A 647 -11.26 -14.39 -15.28
C ALA A 647 -11.41 -13.92 -16.74
N GLU A 648 -10.93 -12.73 -17.08
CA GLU A 648 -10.91 -12.17 -18.43
C GLU A 648 -10.19 -13.05 -19.45
N MET A 649 -9.22 -13.87 -19.02
CA MET A 649 -8.49 -14.79 -19.91
C MET A 649 -9.39 -15.88 -20.53
N GLN A 650 -10.56 -16.15 -19.94
CA GLN A 650 -11.54 -17.11 -20.44
C GLN A 650 -12.50 -16.48 -21.48
N ARG A 651 -12.37 -15.18 -21.72
CA ARG A 651 -13.19 -14.46 -22.70
C ARG A 651 -12.81 -14.95 -24.11
N SER A 652 -13.81 -15.17 -24.95
CA SER A 652 -13.58 -15.55 -26.35
C SER A 652 -12.73 -14.49 -27.06
N GLY A 653 -11.75 -14.94 -27.84
CA GLY A 653 -10.84 -14.05 -28.59
C GLY A 653 -9.63 -13.55 -27.80
N ILE A 654 -9.47 -13.86 -26.52
CA ILE A 654 -8.25 -13.51 -25.75
C ILE A 654 -7.13 -14.55 -25.99
N MET A 655 -7.45 -15.82 -25.91
CA MET A 655 -6.50 -16.90 -26.15
C MET A 655 -6.84 -17.65 -27.44
N PRO A 656 -5.84 -18.24 -28.12
CA PRO A 656 -6.08 -19.01 -29.36
C PRO A 656 -6.95 -20.24 -29.15
N TYR A 657 -6.85 -20.89 -27.98
CA TYR A 657 -7.64 -22.04 -27.56
C TYR A 657 -8.08 -21.89 -26.11
N PRO A 658 -9.20 -22.48 -25.69
CA PRO A 658 -9.75 -22.25 -24.35
C PRO A 658 -8.90 -22.84 -23.23
N ILE A 659 -8.89 -22.12 -22.10
CA ILE A 659 -8.43 -22.59 -20.80
C ILE A 659 -9.56 -22.43 -19.79
N THR A 660 -9.48 -23.17 -18.67
CA THR A 660 -10.40 -22.99 -17.55
C THR A 660 -9.66 -22.45 -16.33
N LEU A 661 -10.03 -21.26 -15.87
CA LEU A 661 -9.62 -20.71 -14.60
C LEU A 661 -10.74 -20.89 -13.60
N GLN A 662 -10.42 -21.43 -12.44
CA GLN A 662 -11.40 -21.60 -11.37
C GLN A 662 -11.73 -20.24 -10.73
N GLN A 663 -12.92 -20.09 -10.19
CA GLN A 663 -13.35 -18.91 -9.45
C GLN A 663 -12.43 -18.64 -8.26
N ARG A 664 -11.99 -19.69 -7.56
CA ARG A 664 -10.88 -19.65 -6.61
C ARG A 664 -9.60 -19.94 -7.38
N ALA A 665 -8.72 -18.93 -7.49
CA ALA A 665 -7.49 -19.05 -8.25
C ALA A 665 -6.63 -20.25 -7.80
N VAL A 666 -6.25 -21.09 -8.74
CA VAL A 666 -5.26 -22.14 -8.51
C VAL A 666 -3.88 -21.49 -8.46
N ARG A 667 -3.17 -21.65 -7.34
CA ARG A 667 -1.85 -21.06 -7.09
C ARG A 667 -0.88 -22.12 -6.60
N VAL A 668 0.41 -21.85 -6.73
CA VAL A 668 1.47 -22.52 -5.99
C VAL A 668 2.12 -21.45 -5.11
N ALA A 669 1.72 -21.45 -3.85
CA ALA A 669 2.04 -20.40 -2.88
C ALA A 669 3.41 -20.60 -2.22
N ASP A 670 3.86 -21.86 -2.06
CA ASP A 670 5.18 -22.18 -1.51
C ASP A 670 6.26 -21.90 -2.57
N GLU A 671 7.09 -20.90 -2.31
CA GLU A 671 8.22 -20.53 -3.17
C GLU A 671 9.29 -21.65 -3.29
N ASN A 672 9.24 -22.66 -2.44
CA ASN A 672 10.11 -23.84 -2.47
C ASN A 672 9.42 -25.09 -3.05
N ALA A 673 8.17 -24.96 -3.51
CA ALA A 673 7.42 -26.07 -4.10
C ALA A 673 8.21 -26.80 -5.19
N ALA A 674 8.08 -28.11 -5.24
CA ALA A 674 8.74 -28.94 -6.23
C ALA A 674 8.25 -28.64 -7.65
N VAL A 675 9.16 -28.66 -8.61
CA VAL A 675 8.89 -28.43 -10.04
C VAL A 675 9.21 -29.70 -10.84
N THR A 676 8.27 -30.16 -11.63
CA THR A 676 8.43 -31.31 -12.52
C THR A 676 8.48 -30.86 -13.96
N PHE A 677 9.48 -31.30 -14.72
CA PHE A 677 9.60 -31.04 -16.13
C PHE A 677 8.74 -32.03 -16.91
N THR A 678 7.61 -31.56 -17.49
CA THR A 678 6.66 -32.41 -18.22
C THR A 678 7.01 -32.58 -19.69
N ASP A 679 7.76 -31.61 -20.27
CA ASP A 679 8.35 -31.69 -21.61
C ASP A 679 9.84 -31.27 -21.55
N PRO A 680 10.72 -32.15 -20.99
CA PRO A 680 12.13 -31.82 -20.76
C PRO A 680 12.91 -31.58 -22.05
N GLY A 681 12.41 -32.06 -23.21
CA GLY A 681 13.02 -31.84 -24.54
C GLY A 681 12.64 -30.51 -25.18
N SER A 682 11.71 -29.76 -24.60
CA SER A 682 11.21 -28.51 -25.18
C SER A 682 12.33 -27.47 -25.39
N PRO A 683 12.39 -26.80 -26.55
CA PRO A 683 13.31 -25.69 -26.76
C PRO A 683 13.12 -24.56 -25.74
N LEU A 684 11.91 -24.36 -25.23
CA LEU A 684 11.60 -23.34 -24.19
C LEU A 684 12.32 -23.62 -22.86
N LEU A 685 12.72 -24.88 -22.62
CA LEU A 685 13.44 -25.29 -21.41
C LEU A 685 14.95 -25.50 -21.66
N ASN A 686 15.40 -25.47 -22.91
CA ASN A 686 16.78 -25.85 -23.26
C ASN A 686 17.55 -24.78 -24.02
N ALA A 687 16.93 -23.76 -24.62
CA ALA A 687 17.62 -22.80 -25.46
C ALA A 687 17.08 -21.36 -25.30
N PRO A 688 17.97 -20.38 -25.16
CA PRO A 688 19.44 -20.48 -25.11
C PRO A 688 20.00 -20.94 -23.76
N ASN A 689 19.16 -21.02 -22.71
CA ASN A 689 19.54 -21.47 -21.38
C ASN A 689 18.97 -22.87 -21.11
N LYS A 690 19.77 -23.80 -20.64
CA LYS A 690 19.27 -25.08 -20.14
C LYS A 690 18.70 -24.87 -18.74
N ILE A 691 17.38 -24.95 -18.61
CA ILE A 691 16.67 -24.79 -17.34
C ILE A 691 16.76 -26.08 -16.53
N THR A 692 17.08 -25.96 -15.25
CA THR A 692 17.28 -27.06 -14.31
C THR A 692 16.51 -26.78 -13.01
N GLN A 693 16.52 -27.70 -12.06
CA GLN A 693 15.94 -27.49 -10.73
C GLN A 693 16.56 -26.28 -10.01
N GLU A 694 17.84 -25.99 -10.24
CA GLU A 694 18.55 -24.86 -9.64
C GLU A 694 17.97 -23.51 -10.02
N ASP A 695 17.34 -23.40 -11.20
CA ASP A 695 16.71 -22.17 -11.67
C ASP A 695 15.45 -21.80 -10.85
N PHE A 696 14.97 -22.71 -10.02
CA PHE A 696 13.85 -22.47 -9.09
C PHE A 696 14.29 -22.20 -7.65
N ASN A 697 15.58 -22.15 -7.37
CA ASN A 697 16.10 -21.80 -6.05
C ASN A 697 16.05 -20.30 -5.80
N GLY A 698 15.75 -19.89 -4.55
CA GLY A 698 15.72 -18.50 -4.14
C GLY A 698 14.58 -17.68 -4.74
N TRP A 699 13.53 -18.34 -5.21
CA TRP A 699 12.29 -17.64 -5.58
C TRP A 699 11.66 -16.99 -4.35
N VAL A 700 10.88 -15.95 -4.59
CA VAL A 700 10.24 -15.16 -3.52
C VAL A 700 8.73 -15.22 -3.63
N GLN A 701 8.06 -15.28 -2.51
CA GLN A 701 6.62 -15.26 -2.29
C GLN A 701 5.86 -16.46 -2.85
N GLU A 702 5.83 -16.66 -4.17
CA GLU A 702 5.03 -17.69 -4.82
C GLU A 702 5.69 -18.19 -6.12
N ARG A 703 5.38 -19.43 -6.50
CA ARG A 703 5.81 -20.01 -7.79
C ARG A 703 4.92 -19.54 -8.93
N ALA A 704 3.62 -19.65 -8.77
CA ALA A 704 2.67 -19.41 -9.84
C ALA A 704 1.30 -18.94 -9.31
N SER A 705 0.61 -18.16 -10.12
CA SER A 705 -0.68 -17.57 -9.79
C SER A 705 -1.66 -17.72 -10.95
N TYR A 706 -2.93 -18.02 -10.66
CA TYR A 706 -3.99 -18.22 -11.66
C TYR A 706 -3.64 -19.27 -12.71
N MET A 707 -3.16 -20.44 -12.26
CA MET A 707 -2.90 -21.57 -13.14
C MET A 707 -4.22 -22.15 -13.67
N PRO A 708 -4.32 -22.43 -14.98
CA PRO A 708 -5.46 -23.15 -15.53
C PRO A 708 -5.64 -24.50 -14.86
N SER A 709 -6.90 -24.82 -14.48
CA SER A 709 -7.27 -26.15 -13.99
C SER A 709 -7.38 -27.15 -15.14
N THR A 710 -7.83 -26.68 -16.30
CA THR A 710 -7.85 -27.44 -17.56
C THR A 710 -7.44 -26.54 -18.72
N PHE A 711 -6.96 -27.12 -19.79
CA PHE A 711 -6.58 -26.44 -21.01
C PHE A 711 -6.79 -27.34 -22.23
N ASP A 712 -7.02 -26.73 -23.38
CA ASP A 712 -7.23 -27.41 -24.65
C ASP A 712 -6.01 -28.26 -25.07
N SER A 713 -6.25 -29.37 -25.79
CA SER A 713 -5.22 -30.31 -26.22
C SER A 713 -4.17 -29.75 -27.19
N HIS A 714 -4.43 -28.62 -27.83
CA HIS A 714 -3.44 -27.90 -28.63
C HIS A 714 -2.28 -27.33 -27.78
N TYR A 715 -2.47 -27.11 -26.50
CA TYR A 715 -1.41 -26.65 -25.63
C TYR A 715 -0.49 -27.79 -25.20
N ARG A 716 0.80 -27.54 -25.27
CA ARG A 716 1.86 -28.34 -24.65
C ARG A 716 2.21 -27.74 -23.29
N ALA A 717 2.20 -28.56 -22.26
CA ALA A 717 2.56 -28.17 -20.89
C ALA A 717 4.04 -28.47 -20.64
N MET A 718 4.80 -27.47 -20.22
CA MET A 718 6.25 -27.57 -20.04
C MET A 718 6.65 -27.99 -18.63
N LEU A 719 5.94 -27.49 -17.63
CA LEU A 719 6.24 -27.68 -16.21
C LEU A 719 4.96 -28.01 -15.43
N ALA A 720 5.10 -28.86 -14.42
CA ALA A 720 4.09 -29.10 -13.41
C ALA A 720 4.60 -28.70 -12.02
N MET A 721 3.74 -28.20 -11.17
CA MET A 721 4.05 -27.85 -9.79
C MET A 721 2.80 -27.85 -8.92
N ASN A 722 3.00 -27.97 -7.63
CA ASN A 722 1.95 -27.98 -6.62
C ASN A 722 2.52 -27.62 -5.25
N ASP A 723 1.68 -27.11 -4.37
CA ASP A 723 2.02 -27.00 -2.95
C ASP A 723 2.04 -28.38 -2.28
N PRO A 724 2.76 -28.57 -1.17
CA PRO A 724 2.80 -29.85 -0.48
C PRO A 724 1.41 -30.39 -0.14
N GLY A 725 1.16 -31.66 -0.50
CA GLY A 725 -0.14 -32.32 -0.28
C GLY A 725 -1.20 -32.12 -1.37
N GLU A 726 -0.92 -31.30 -2.38
CA GLU A 726 -1.82 -31.10 -3.51
C GLU A 726 -1.43 -31.96 -4.73
N GLN A 727 -2.36 -32.10 -5.68
CA GLN A 727 -2.07 -32.74 -6.95
C GLN A 727 -1.28 -31.81 -7.89
N PRO A 728 -0.29 -32.32 -8.64
CA PRO A 728 0.47 -31.52 -9.56
C PRO A 728 -0.39 -30.88 -10.65
N ASN A 729 -0.30 -29.55 -10.79
CA ASN A 729 -0.88 -28.81 -11.90
C ASN A 729 0.15 -28.62 -13.00
N ARG A 730 -0.17 -29.06 -14.22
CA ARG A 730 0.74 -29.06 -15.37
C ARG A 730 0.79 -27.73 -16.14
N ALA A 731 -0.02 -26.75 -15.76
CA ALA A 731 -0.20 -25.53 -16.54
C ALA A 731 0.79 -24.39 -16.17
N ALA A 732 1.96 -24.68 -15.63
CA ALA A 732 2.91 -23.63 -15.19
C ALA A 732 3.55 -22.85 -16.36
N ILE A 733 3.71 -23.46 -17.53
CA ILE A 733 3.96 -22.83 -18.81
C ILE A 733 3.19 -23.63 -19.87
N LEU A 734 2.30 -22.96 -20.59
CA LEU A 734 1.55 -23.53 -21.71
C LEU A 734 1.99 -22.90 -23.01
N ALA A 735 2.29 -23.69 -24.02
CA ALA A 735 2.66 -23.18 -25.33
C ALA A 735 1.91 -23.91 -26.44
N THR A 736 1.51 -23.19 -27.49
CA THR A 736 0.81 -23.75 -28.63
C THR A 736 1.25 -23.08 -29.94
N PRO A 737 1.47 -23.85 -31.02
CA PRO A 737 1.50 -23.27 -32.35
C PRO A 737 0.14 -22.62 -32.68
N TYR A 738 0.17 -21.46 -33.30
CA TYR A 738 -1.03 -20.79 -33.80
C TYR A 738 -0.75 -20.11 -35.12
N GLY A 739 -1.29 -20.66 -36.22
CA GLY A 739 -0.85 -20.31 -37.56
C GLY A 739 0.62 -20.67 -37.77
N ARG A 740 1.46 -19.71 -38.15
CA ARG A 740 2.90 -19.88 -38.35
C ARG A 740 3.75 -19.54 -37.13
N GLY A 741 3.13 -18.97 -36.08
CA GLY A 741 3.80 -18.49 -34.88
C GLY A 741 3.53 -19.35 -33.65
N ILE A 742 3.87 -18.81 -32.50
CA ILE A 742 3.71 -19.47 -31.19
C ILE A 742 3.07 -18.52 -30.16
N TYR A 743 2.08 -19.04 -29.45
CA TYR A 743 1.47 -18.41 -28.29
C TYR A 743 1.93 -19.11 -27.02
N ILE A 744 2.36 -18.35 -26.01
CA ILE A 744 2.87 -18.88 -24.75
C ILE A 744 2.13 -18.19 -23.60
N TYR A 745 1.48 -18.96 -22.74
CA TYR A 745 0.85 -18.48 -21.50
C TYR A 745 1.69 -18.87 -20.29
N VAL A 746 1.98 -17.90 -19.41
CA VAL A 746 2.95 -18.05 -18.32
C VAL A 746 2.33 -17.62 -16.99
N PRO A 747 1.73 -18.51 -16.21
CA PRO A 747 1.24 -18.21 -14.86
C PRO A 747 2.35 -18.14 -13.80
N LEU A 748 3.61 -18.42 -14.13
CA LEU A 748 4.74 -18.27 -13.22
C LEU A 748 4.85 -16.82 -12.71
N ALA A 749 5.13 -16.64 -11.43
CA ALA A 749 5.27 -15.33 -10.78
C ALA A 749 6.59 -14.62 -11.16
N LEU A 750 6.93 -14.58 -12.46
CA LEU A 750 8.16 -13.97 -12.97
C LEU A 750 8.24 -12.47 -12.69
N PHE A 751 7.09 -11.80 -12.60
CA PHE A 751 6.97 -10.39 -12.25
C PHE A 751 7.47 -10.06 -10.83
N ARG A 752 7.58 -11.06 -9.95
CA ARG A 752 8.19 -10.97 -8.62
C ARG A 752 9.67 -11.37 -8.65
N GLN A 753 9.99 -12.42 -9.42
CA GLN A 753 11.33 -12.99 -9.44
C GLN A 753 12.35 -12.08 -10.14
N LEU A 754 11.96 -11.44 -11.24
CA LEU A 754 12.87 -10.55 -11.98
C LEU A 754 13.28 -9.32 -11.13
N PRO A 755 12.34 -8.54 -10.56
CA PRO A 755 12.71 -7.41 -9.70
C PRO A 755 13.48 -7.82 -8.44
N ALA A 756 13.28 -9.04 -7.92
CA ALA A 756 14.04 -9.60 -6.82
C ALA A 756 15.45 -10.07 -7.22
N GLY A 757 15.78 -10.05 -8.53
CA GLY A 757 17.09 -10.44 -9.03
C GLY A 757 17.31 -11.95 -9.12
N VAL A 758 16.24 -12.75 -9.15
CA VAL A 758 16.34 -14.22 -9.25
C VAL A 758 16.85 -14.63 -10.64
N THR A 759 18.08 -15.15 -10.68
CA THR A 759 18.75 -15.53 -11.93
C THR A 759 17.95 -16.55 -12.73
N GLY A 760 17.38 -17.58 -12.07
CA GLY A 760 16.59 -18.61 -12.75
C GLY A 760 15.34 -18.05 -13.42
N GLY A 761 14.64 -17.09 -12.77
CA GLY A 761 13.53 -16.38 -13.39
C GLY A 761 13.93 -15.63 -14.67
N ALA A 762 15.10 -14.97 -14.66
CA ALA A 762 15.63 -14.28 -15.82
C ALA A 762 16.03 -15.25 -16.96
N ARG A 763 16.59 -16.41 -16.64
CA ARG A 763 16.94 -17.48 -17.62
C ARG A 763 15.69 -18.06 -18.27
N ILE A 764 14.66 -18.36 -17.48
CA ILE A 764 13.35 -18.82 -17.98
C ILE A 764 12.77 -17.76 -18.93
N PHE A 765 12.73 -16.49 -18.49
CA PHE A 765 12.17 -15.41 -19.32
C PHE A 765 12.94 -15.22 -20.62
N ALA A 766 14.26 -15.28 -20.59
CA ALA A 766 15.09 -15.20 -21.79
C ALA A 766 14.73 -16.30 -22.81
N ASN A 767 14.49 -17.52 -22.35
CA ASN A 767 14.06 -18.64 -23.22
C ASN A 767 12.68 -18.39 -23.85
N LEU A 768 11.75 -17.75 -23.10
CA LEU A 768 10.42 -17.42 -23.61
C LEU A 768 10.48 -16.40 -24.76
N LEU A 769 11.49 -15.51 -24.77
CA LEU A 769 11.65 -14.48 -25.81
C LEU A 769 12.23 -15.01 -27.14
N GLY A 770 12.84 -16.19 -27.12
CA GLY A 770 13.52 -16.73 -28.33
C GLY A 770 13.57 -18.25 -28.34
N GLY A 771 14.34 -18.80 -29.28
CA GLY A 771 14.50 -20.22 -29.47
C GLY A 771 13.74 -20.76 -30.70
N ASN A 772 14.00 -22.04 -31.05
CA ASN A 772 13.34 -22.68 -32.17
C ASN A 772 11.84 -22.83 -31.92
N THR A 773 11.07 -22.85 -33.01
CA THR A 773 9.62 -23.13 -32.95
C THR A 773 9.39 -24.52 -32.36
N ILE A 774 8.37 -24.63 -31.47
CA ILE A 774 7.85 -25.94 -31.06
C ILE A 774 7.21 -26.56 -32.29
N LYS A 775 7.80 -27.67 -32.76
CA LYS A 775 7.24 -28.46 -33.88
C LYS A 775 6.07 -29.30 -33.37
#